data_4db6514c9a154ec64c6cc2f6dec75086
#
_entry.id   4db6514c9a154ec64c6cc2f6dec75086
#
_cell.length_a   1.000
_cell.length_b   1.000
_cell.length_c   1.000
_cell.angle_alpha   90.00
_cell.angle_beta   90.00
_cell.angle_gamma   90.00
#
_symmetry.space_group_name_H-M   'P 1'
#
loop_
_entity.id
_entity.type
_entity.pdbx_description
1 polymer ?
#
loop_
_entity_poly.entity_id
_entity_poly.type
_entity_poly.pdbx_seq_one_letter_code
_entity_poly.pdbx_strand_id
1 'polypeptide(L)'
;NGRLICEYSTDGIGYTRLQTDLEAERVLAVISHPQSTYVRRVQLTDGSFADAAVRSCADGRGAVLGWRHTGAAFAKKSVLSVQNLLDGYDAETTGTVLLSDGNRVTASDEPSLIGTDTTENDLLRRIRSSGHADRLVYAGRRGLTRYYGMYSHGRNFYYYIYVPGRLLYRDTPINLIVSFFACAIVLTLLLFVRRGTEKSFLQQQKTLEKEYQTSLEQKNAELERAIRQETAANRAKREFLFNMSHDIRTPMNAIIGFTSLAATHIDNREQVLDYLKKTATASQHLLSLINDVLDMSRIESGKVSLELRPVHLPELVHDLRDIIQSSITAKRISLFIDMVDVEDEDVVADPMRLNQIMLNILSNAIKFTPVGGMITLRIVQKQTAPHGSVDYEFHIRDTGIGMSSAFQEHIFEQFAREETSTVSKIQGTGLGMAITKNLVDMMGGSISVESEPGKGSEFTVSLRFSISGEQAAPQRIPQLEGLRALVADDDTDTCLNVSKMLRMIGMRSDWTTSGHEAVVRTQDAIEQGDGFHVFIIDWMIPDLNGLEVVRRIRRLIGSNTPIIILTAYDWADIEVEAKAAGVTAFCAKPLFMSELRRILAEPFLPAEAAEQTEKKADFVGKRLLVVEDNALNREIAVTMLEEGGFEVDTAENGKVAVDKVRASAPGYYDLVLMDIQMPIMDGYAAARAIRALPDAEKAGLPIVAMTANAFDEDRQNAEKAGMNGHLSKPFDMQQLLTMLREKLSP
;
A
#
# COMPACT_ATOMS: atom_id res chain seq x y z
N ASN A 1 -10.65 39.91 -7.19
CA ASN A 1 -11.98 40.37 -6.79
C ASN A 1 -12.26 40.31 -5.28
N GLY A 2 -11.29 39.97 -4.41
CA GLY A 2 -11.34 40.08 -2.94
C GLY A 2 -12.60 39.54 -2.24
N ARG A 3 -13.23 38.50 -2.80
CA ARG A 3 -14.44 37.91 -2.22
C ARG A 3 -14.06 36.93 -1.12
N LEU A 4 -14.56 37.15 0.10
CA LEU A 4 -14.45 36.21 1.20
C LEU A 4 -15.18 34.91 0.84
N ILE A 5 -14.47 33.77 0.95
CA ILE A 5 -15.03 32.46 0.64
C ILE A 5 -15.46 31.74 1.93
N CYS A 6 -14.69 31.90 2.99
CA CYS A 6 -14.97 31.30 4.29
C CYS A 6 -14.36 32.14 5.40
N GLU A 7 -15.05 32.25 6.52
CA GLU A 7 -14.56 32.93 7.72
C GLU A 7 -14.81 32.05 8.94
N TYR A 8 -13.79 31.95 9.81
CA TYR A 8 -13.92 31.33 11.10
C TYR A 8 -13.22 32.21 12.15
N SER A 9 -13.96 32.65 13.15
CA SER A 9 -13.45 33.47 14.25
C SER A 9 -13.90 32.92 15.59
N THR A 10 -12.97 32.82 16.52
CA THR A 10 -13.22 32.34 17.89
C THR A 10 -13.56 33.47 18.86
N ASP A 11 -13.29 34.71 18.48
CA ASP A 11 -13.41 35.92 19.35
C ASP A 11 -14.42 36.95 18.84
N GLY A 12 -15.20 36.60 17.80
CA GLY A 12 -16.24 37.42 17.24
C GLY A 12 -15.76 38.64 16.40
N ILE A 13 -14.47 38.74 16.10
CA ILE A 13 -13.91 39.75 15.21
C ILE A 13 -13.93 39.22 13.79
N GLY A 14 -14.87 39.73 12.98
CA GLY A 14 -15.01 39.32 11.60
C GLY A 14 -14.08 40.08 10.64
N TYR A 15 -13.84 39.48 9.48
CA TYR A 15 -13.04 40.04 8.38
C TYR A 15 -13.47 41.45 7.96
N THR A 16 -14.75 41.71 7.92
CA THR A 16 -15.32 43.01 7.51
C THR A 16 -14.83 44.16 8.41
N ARG A 17 -14.52 43.87 9.68
CA ARG A 17 -13.99 44.86 10.64
C ARG A 17 -12.50 45.16 10.44
N LEU A 18 -11.75 44.26 9.86
CA LEU A 18 -10.32 44.40 9.57
C LEU A 18 -10.06 44.86 8.11
N GLN A 19 -11.03 44.74 7.23
CA GLN A 19 -10.87 45.00 5.79
C GLN A 19 -10.54 46.46 5.48
N THR A 20 -11.08 47.41 6.25
CA THR A 20 -10.89 48.85 6.02
C THR A 20 -9.46 49.29 6.38
N ASP A 21 -8.79 48.60 7.28
CA ASP A 21 -7.48 48.98 7.82
C ASP A 21 -6.32 48.18 7.22
N LEU A 22 -6.65 47.15 6.43
CA LEU A 22 -5.66 46.40 5.66
C LEU A 22 -5.45 47.07 4.30
N GLU A 23 -4.22 47.39 3.96
CA GLU A 23 -3.85 48.01 2.69
C GLU A 23 -4.09 47.03 1.54
N ALA A 24 -5.18 47.22 0.79
CA ALA A 24 -5.62 46.30 -0.27
C ALA A 24 -4.54 46.04 -1.33
N GLU A 25 -3.76 47.05 -1.68
CA GLU A 25 -2.66 46.90 -2.66
C GLU A 25 -1.57 45.94 -2.16
N ARG A 26 -1.24 46.00 -0.90
CA ARG A 26 -0.23 45.10 -0.29
C ARG A 26 -0.76 43.69 -0.13
N VAL A 27 -2.04 43.51 0.18
CA VAL A 27 -2.71 42.22 0.21
C VAL A 27 -2.71 41.55 -1.19
N LEU A 28 -2.99 42.32 -2.22
CA LEU A 28 -2.96 41.90 -3.62
C LEU A 28 -1.53 41.54 -4.06
N ALA A 29 -0.52 42.28 -3.62
CA ALA A 29 0.88 41.99 -3.90
C ALA A 29 1.33 40.65 -3.32
N VAL A 30 0.80 40.25 -2.17
CA VAL A 30 1.08 38.90 -1.58
C VAL A 30 0.52 37.77 -2.45
N ILE A 31 -0.64 37.95 -3.06
CA ILE A 31 -1.23 36.94 -3.96
C ILE A 31 -0.37 36.72 -5.21
N SER A 32 0.19 37.83 -5.74
CA SER A 32 1.04 37.75 -6.95
C SER A 32 2.46 37.26 -6.69
N HIS A 33 2.91 37.17 -5.42
CA HIS A 33 4.24 36.70 -5.03
C HIS A 33 4.15 35.58 -3.99
N PRO A 34 4.16 34.30 -4.39
CA PRO A 34 3.79 33.16 -3.53
C PRO A 34 4.61 32.94 -2.27
N GLN A 35 5.75 33.59 -2.10
CA GLN A 35 6.58 33.48 -0.89
C GLN A 35 6.52 34.71 0.02
N SER A 36 5.77 35.73 -0.35
CA SER A 36 5.64 36.94 0.44
C SER A 36 4.60 36.80 1.55
N THR A 37 4.82 37.50 2.65
CA THR A 37 3.88 37.63 3.76
C THR A 37 3.72 39.11 4.11
N TYR A 38 2.50 39.56 4.24
CA TYR A 38 2.19 40.92 4.74
C TYR A 38 1.65 40.81 6.16
N VAL A 39 2.26 41.55 7.08
CA VAL A 39 1.87 41.58 8.51
C VAL A 39 1.57 43.03 8.89
N ARG A 40 0.48 43.24 9.59
CA ARG A 40 0.10 44.57 10.10
C ARG A 40 -0.59 44.47 11.46
N ARG A 41 -0.25 45.42 12.36
CA ARG A 41 -1.03 45.66 13.58
C ARG A 41 -2.06 46.72 13.34
N VAL A 42 -3.30 46.42 13.68
CA VAL A 42 -4.46 47.31 13.55
C VAL A 42 -4.99 47.59 14.95
N GLN A 43 -5.23 48.88 15.27
CA GLN A 43 -5.89 49.27 16.51
C GLN A 43 -7.41 49.27 16.29
N LEU A 44 -8.12 48.53 17.12
CA LEU A 44 -9.57 48.45 17.05
C LEU A 44 -10.23 49.60 17.81
N THR A 45 -11.49 49.90 17.48
CA THR A 45 -12.28 51.00 18.08
C THR A 45 -12.49 50.89 19.58
N ASP A 46 -12.32 49.70 20.16
CA ASP A 46 -12.38 49.44 21.62
C ASP A 46 -11.02 49.64 22.33
N GLY A 47 -9.99 50.06 21.61
CA GLY A 47 -8.65 50.28 22.14
C GLY A 47 -7.79 48.99 22.20
N SER A 48 -8.31 47.86 21.78
CA SER A 48 -7.55 46.62 21.62
C SER A 48 -6.78 46.61 20.29
N PHE A 49 -5.94 45.62 20.09
CA PHE A 49 -5.14 45.47 18.87
C PHE A 49 -5.40 44.11 18.21
N ALA A 50 -5.42 44.10 16.87
CA ALA A 50 -5.40 42.88 16.08
C ALA A 50 -4.11 42.82 15.26
N ASP A 51 -3.30 41.78 15.46
CA ASP A 51 -2.15 41.50 14.63
C ASP A 51 -2.62 40.58 13.48
N ALA A 52 -2.63 41.13 12.28
CA ALA A 52 -3.08 40.42 11.08
C ALA A 52 -1.89 40.01 10.19
N ALA A 53 -1.92 38.83 9.68
CA ALA A 53 -0.93 38.30 8.73
C ALA A 53 -1.64 37.70 7.50
N VAL A 54 -1.19 38.06 6.33
CA VAL A 54 -1.71 37.59 5.04
C VAL A 54 -0.61 36.80 4.35
N ARG A 55 -0.94 35.59 3.86
CA ARG A 55 -0.03 34.75 3.09
C ARG A 55 -0.77 34.14 1.89
N SER A 56 -0.10 34.05 0.75
CA SER A 56 -0.69 33.42 -0.45
C SER A 56 -0.93 31.92 -0.23
N CYS A 57 -2.00 31.40 -0.83
CA CYS A 57 -2.22 29.96 -0.94
C CYS A 57 -1.17 29.30 -1.86
N ALA A 58 -0.88 28.04 -1.62
CA ALA A 58 0.13 27.30 -2.39
C ALA A 58 -0.21 27.18 -3.89
N ASP A 59 -1.49 27.26 -4.23
CA ASP A 59 -2.00 27.21 -5.61
C ASP A 59 -2.02 28.58 -6.33
N GLY A 60 -1.59 29.65 -5.67
CA GLY A 60 -1.55 31.00 -6.22
C GLY A 60 -2.91 31.64 -6.52
N ARG A 61 -4.04 31.00 -6.14
CA ARG A 61 -5.40 31.47 -6.47
C ARG A 61 -6.08 32.30 -5.39
N GLY A 62 -5.38 32.51 -4.27
CA GLY A 62 -5.91 33.27 -3.15
C GLY A 62 -4.91 33.52 -2.07
N ALA A 63 -5.36 34.12 -0.96
CA ALA A 63 -4.55 34.29 0.23
C ALA A 63 -5.35 33.93 1.48
N VAL A 64 -4.64 33.45 2.50
CA VAL A 64 -5.18 33.20 3.83
C VAL A 64 -4.81 34.38 4.71
N LEU A 65 -5.80 34.98 5.35
CA LEU A 65 -5.64 35.97 6.38
C LEU A 65 -5.85 35.34 7.75
N GLY A 66 -4.82 35.36 8.58
CA GLY A 66 -4.92 35.00 9.99
C GLY A 66 -4.76 36.24 10.85
N TRP A 67 -5.47 36.30 11.97
CA TRP A 67 -5.29 37.40 12.93
C TRP A 67 -5.32 36.87 14.36
N ARG A 68 -4.66 37.66 15.24
CA ARG A 68 -4.65 37.40 16.68
C ARG A 68 -5.10 38.67 17.41
N HIS A 69 -6.13 38.58 18.20
CA HIS A 69 -6.62 39.65 19.02
C HIS A 69 -5.84 39.80 20.33
N THR A 70 -5.53 41.03 20.71
CA THR A 70 -4.85 41.37 21.98
C THR A 70 -5.65 42.42 22.71
N GLY A 71 -6.23 42.06 23.84
CA GLY A 71 -7.09 42.97 24.60
C GLY A 71 -6.38 44.21 25.11
N ALA A 72 -7.09 45.32 25.19
CA ALA A 72 -6.60 46.65 25.63
C ALA A 72 -5.93 46.62 27.02
N ALA A 73 -6.39 45.77 27.93
CA ALA A 73 -5.84 45.60 29.25
C ALA A 73 -4.39 45.02 29.27
N PHE A 74 -4.07 44.17 28.28
CA PHE A 74 -2.73 43.57 28.17
C PHE A 74 -1.72 44.58 27.61
N ALA A 75 -2.12 45.40 26.65
CA ALA A 75 -1.28 46.44 26.08
C ALA A 75 -0.92 47.53 27.10
N LYS A 76 -1.82 47.81 28.03
CA LYS A 76 -1.62 48.84 29.10
C LYS A 76 -0.69 48.35 30.21
N LYS A 77 -0.64 47.03 30.45
CA LYS A 77 0.14 46.42 31.54
C LYS A 77 1.66 46.40 31.28
N SER A 78 2.09 46.43 30.05
CA SER A 78 3.49 46.43 29.64
C SER A 78 4.19 47.80 29.75
N VAL A 79 3.43 48.88 29.84
CA VAL A 79 3.94 50.28 29.97
C VAL A 79 4.12 50.68 31.45
N LEU A 80 3.52 49.95 32.40
CA LEU A 80 3.41 50.35 33.81
C LEU A 80 4.59 49.91 34.71
N SER A 81 5.58 49.18 34.22
CA SER A 81 6.64 48.65 35.11
C SER A 81 7.70 49.67 35.56
N VAL A 82 7.91 50.74 34.82
CA VAL A 82 8.89 51.77 35.14
C VAL A 82 8.29 52.87 36.03
N GLN A 83 6.99 53.17 35.83
CA GLN A 83 6.32 54.16 36.66
C GLN A 83 6.18 53.73 38.13
N ASN A 84 5.92 52.42 38.37
CA ASN A 84 5.79 51.91 39.73
C ASN A 84 7.10 51.98 40.56
N LEU A 85 8.24 52.27 39.93
CA LEU A 85 9.51 52.49 40.61
C LEU A 85 9.69 53.91 41.11
N LEU A 86 8.91 54.83 40.55
CA LEU A 86 8.95 56.28 40.90
C LEU A 86 7.76 56.69 41.78
N ASP A 87 6.69 55.86 41.81
CA ASP A 87 5.50 56.12 42.65
C ASP A 87 5.87 55.95 44.14
N GLY A 88 5.89 57.05 44.85
CA GLY A 88 6.26 57.13 46.28
C GLY A 88 7.42 58.03 46.57
N TYR A 89 8.02 58.65 45.56
CA TYR A 89 9.01 59.69 45.74
C TYR A 89 8.34 61.03 46.01
N ASP A 90 8.72 61.70 47.05
CA ASP A 90 8.14 63.01 47.41
C ASP A 90 9.00 64.15 46.80
N ALA A 91 8.49 64.68 45.70
CA ALA A 91 9.14 65.76 44.94
C ALA A 91 9.39 67.08 45.78
N GLU A 92 8.58 67.32 46.81
CA GLU A 92 8.73 68.52 47.64
C GLU A 92 9.93 68.46 48.58
N THR A 93 10.30 67.27 49.02
CA THR A 93 11.41 67.09 50.01
C THR A 93 12.71 66.54 49.39
N THR A 94 12.67 65.91 48.26
CA THR A 94 13.84 65.23 47.66
C THR A 94 14.19 65.67 46.24
N GLY A 95 13.30 66.45 45.60
CA GLY A 95 13.44 66.86 44.20
C GLY A 95 12.72 65.91 43.23
N THR A 96 12.57 66.35 42.01
CA THR A 96 11.81 65.62 40.97
C THR A 96 12.73 64.70 40.18
N VAL A 97 12.35 63.41 40.06
CA VAL A 97 13.03 62.40 39.28
C VAL A 97 12.15 61.98 38.11
N LEU A 98 12.69 61.88 36.89
CA LEU A 98 11.95 61.46 35.74
C LEU A 98 12.82 60.69 34.74
N LEU A 99 12.15 59.87 33.96
CA LEU A 99 12.72 59.09 32.84
C LEU A 99 12.11 59.56 31.49
N SER A 100 12.93 59.60 30.47
CA SER A 100 12.52 60.04 29.12
C SER A 100 13.17 59.10 28.08
N ASP A 101 12.47 58.92 26.96
CA ASP A 101 13.01 58.26 25.75
C ASP A 101 13.91 59.20 24.91
N GLY A 102 14.13 60.40 25.42
CA GLY A 102 14.90 61.45 24.76
C GLY A 102 14.01 62.56 24.18
N ASN A 103 12.75 62.28 23.86
CA ASN A 103 11.81 63.27 23.36
C ASN A 103 10.64 63.50 24.34
N ARG A 104 10.14 62.44 24.96
CA ARG A 104 9.00 62.53 25.90
C ARG A 104 9.35 61.90 27.24
N VAL A 105 8.76 62.43 28.27
CA VAL A 105 8.84 61.87 29.61
C VAL A 105 8.00 60.59 29.65
N THR A 106 8.67 59.46 29.93
CA THR A 106 8.03 58.14 29.95
C THR A 106 7.60 57.72 31.35
N ALA A 107 8.28 58.24 32.39
CA ALA A 107 7.91 58.06 33.77
C ALA A 107 8.44 59.23 34.63
N SER A 108 7.70 59.59 35.69
CA SER A 108 8.09 60.69 36.64
C SER A 108 7.40 60.48 37.98
N ASP A 109 8.06 60.89 39.08
CA ASP A 109 7.44 61.10 40.37
C ASP A 109 6.39 62.24 40.38
N GLU A 110 6.46 63.15 39.42
CA GLU A 110 5.44 64.18 39.14
C GLU A 110 4.55 63.72 37.96
N PRO A 111 3.33 63.21 38.21
CA PRO A 111 2.49 62.61 37.16
C PRO A 111 2.11 63.60 36.03
N SER A 112 2.09 64.88 36.30
CA SER A 112 1.80 65.93 35.31
C SER A 112 2.86 66.02 34.22
N LEU A 113 4.04 65.49 34.45
CA LEU A 113 5.14 65.52 33.49
C LEU A 113 5.12 64.34 32.52
N ILE A 114 4.43 63.26 32.85
CA ILE A 114 4.38 62.07 32.00
C ILE A 114 3.70 62.35 30.66
N GLY A 115 4.37 61.99 29.56
CA GLY A 115 3.91 62.21 28.21
C GLY A 115 4.23 63.62 27.65
N THR A 116 4.74 64.55 28.50
CA THR A 116 5.19 65.87 28.05
C THR A 116 6.47 65.80 27.24
N ASP A 117 6.63 66.74 26.32
CA ASP A 117 7.87 66.83 25.53
C ASP A 117 8.99 67.40 26.40
N THR A 118 10.15 66.75 26.44
CA THR A 118 11.29 67.20 27.22
C THR A 118 11.88 68.51 26.74
N THR A 119 11.59 68.91 25.49
CA THR A 119 12.06 70.18 24.90
C THR A 119 11.16 71.35 25.27
N GLU A 120 9.89 71.13 25.60
CA GLU A 120 8.93 72.13 26.04
C GLU A 120 9.10 72.47 27.53
N ASN A 121 9.67 71.60 28.33
CA ASN A 121 9.94 71.86 29.73
C ASN A 121 11.28 72.60 29.88
N ASP A 122 11.22 73.86 30.23
CA ASP A 122 12.37 74.75 30.34
C ASP A 122 13.48 74.25 31.27
N LEU A 123 13.11 73.60 32.37
CA LEU A 123 14.09 73.03 33.30
C LEU A 123 14.84 71.82 32.64
N LEU A 124 14.10 70.94 32.05
CA LEU A 124 14.69 69.73 31.39
C LEU A 124 15.54 70.12 30.19
N ARG A 125 15.03 71.09 29.38
CA ARG A 125 15.78 71.61 28.24
C ARG A 125 17.11 72.19 28.64
N ARG A 126 17.14 73.02 29.74
CA ARG A 126 18.39 73.61 30.24
C ARG A 126 19.34 72.58 30.86
N ILE A 127 18.83 71.61 31.62
CA ILE A 127 19.62 70.51 32.12
C ILE A 127 20.31 69.75 30.98
N ARG A 128 19.56 69.44 29.91
CA ARG A 128 20.09 68.72 28.75
C ARG A 128 21.02 69.56 27.88
N SER A 129 20.69 70.85 27.67
CA SER A 129 21.50 71.79 26.87
C SER A 129 22.82 72.17 27.54
N SER A 130 23.01 71.86 28.83
CA SER A 130 24.26 72.07 29.53
C SER A 130 25.40 71.23 28.96
N GLY A 131 25.09 70.18 28.20
CA GLY A 131 26.10 69.26 27.62
C GLY A 131 26.88 68.44 28.62
N HIS A 132 26.60 68.54 29.91
CA HIS A 132 27.30 67.81 30.96
C HIS A 132 26.40 66.75 31.60
N ALA A 133 26.43 65.53 31.07
CA ALA A 133 25.79 64.41 31.75
C ALA A 133 26.44 64.18 33.13
N ASP A 134 25.67 63.73 34.10
CA ASP A 134 26.03 63.35 35.43
C ASP A 134 26.63 64.49 36.29
N ARG A 135 26.34 65.76 35.90
CA ARG A 135 26.71 66.92 36.68
C ARG A 135 25.49 67.75 37.04
N LEU A 136 25.49 68.24 38.31
CA LEU A 136 24.47 69.17 38.79
C LEU A 136 24.72 70.52 38.16
N VAL A 137 23.74 71.02 37.41
CA VAL A 137 23.79 72.31 36.74
C VAL A 137 22.63 73.19 37.19
N TYR A 138 22.78 74.48 37.06
CA TYR A 138 21.65 75.41 37.27
C TYR A 138 20.63 75.25 36.15
N ALA A 139 19.46 74.72 36.51
CA ALA A 139 18.43 74.40 35.58
C ALA A 139 17.47 75.55 35.23
N GLY A 140 17.42 76.61 36.08
CA GLY A 140 16.58 77.78 35.88
C GLY A 140 15.81 78.23 37.11
N ARG A 141 14.77 79.11 36.90
CA ARG A 141 13.85 79.60 37.96
C ARG A 141 12.42 79.29 37.58
N ARG A 142 11.64 78.83 38.56
CA ARG A 142 10.17 78.89 38.52
C ARG A 142 9.71 79.82 39.63
N GLY A 143 9.20 81.02 39.30
CA GLY A 143 8.94 82.07 40.24
C GLY A 143 10.19 82.53 40.97
N LEU A 144 10.16 82.52 42.31
CA LEU A 144 11.31 82.92 43.17
C LEU A 144 12.28 81.75 43.41
N THR A 145 11.98 80.53 43.09
CA THR A 145 12.78 79.37 43.41
C THR A 145 13.76 79.05 42.27
N ARG A 146 15.05 78.92 42.61
CA ARG A 146 16.12 78.41 41.71
C ARG A 146 16.12 76.89 41.77
N TYR A 147 16.24 76.26 40.59
CA TYR A 147 16.33 74.78 40.44
C TYR A 147 17.73 74.46 39.97
N TYR A 148 18.25 73.35 40.49
CA TYR A 148 19.50 72.73 40.07
C TYR A 148 19.12 71.26 39.67
N GLY A 149 19.67 70.76 38.59
CA GLY A 149 19.38 69.39 38.16
C GLY A 149 20.55 68.78 37.43
N MET A 150 20.42 67.51 37.23
CA MET A 150 21.36 66.73 36.44
C MET A 150 20.59 65.78 35.55
N TYR A 151 21.23 65.34 34.49
CA TYR A 151 20.72 64.24 33.66
C TYR A 151 21.82 63.23 33.42
N SER A 152 21.43 62.00 33.21
CA SER A 152 22.30 60.98 32.68
C SER A 152 21.58 60.16 31.62
N HIS A 153 22.30 59.38 30.85
CA HIS A 153 21.70 58.59 29.76
C HIS A 153 22.12 57.11 29.82
N GLY A 154 21.15 56.25 29.66
CA GLY A 154 21.37 54.83 29.41
C GLY A 154 21.36 54.53 27.90
N ARG A 155 21.34 53.27 27.48
CA ARG A 155 21.35 52.86 26.07
C ARG A 155 20.14 53.35 25.29
N ASN A 156 18.96 53.43 25.92
CA ASN A 156 17.71 53.80 25.26
C ASN A 156 16.83 54.78 26.06
N PHE A 157 17.33 55.42 27.09
CA PHE A 157 16.58 56.33 27.92
C PHE A 157 17.49 57.35 28.58
N TYR A 158 16.88 58.50 28.98
CA TYR A 158 17.48 59.56 29.77
C TYR A 158 16.76 59.62 31.10
N TYR A 159 17.51 59.83 32.20
CA TYR A 159 16.92 60.16 33.48
C TYR A 159 17.38 61.54 33.90
N TYR A 160 16.47 62.27 34.52
CA TYR A 160 16.69 63.61 34.99
C TYR A 160 16.32 63.70 36.46
N ILE A 161 17.12 64.42 37.22
CA ILE A 161 16.84 64.76 38.60
C ILE A 161 17.01 66.26 38.74
N TYR A 162 16.01 66.95 39.26
CA TYR A 162 16.17 68.38 39.60
C TYR A 162 15.57 68.68 40.95
N VAL A 163 16.25 69.63 41.68
CA VAL A 163 15.93 70.01 43.03
C VAL A 163 15.83 71.51 43.16
N PRO A 164 14.91 72.10 43.98
CA PRO A 164 14.85 73.49 44.23
C PRO A 164 16.09 73.93 45.07
N GLY A 165 16.70 75.07 44.74
CA GLY A 165 17.93 75.58 45.35
C GLY A 165 17.84 75.85 46.84
N ARG A 166 16.64 76.08 47.38
CA ARG A 166 16.41 76.20 48.81
C ARG A 166 16.71 74.89 49.57
N LEU A 167 16.64 73.78 48.95
CA LEU A 167 17.01 72.48 49.55
C LEU A 167 18.52 72.24 49.48
N LEU A 168 19.22 72.80 48.50
CA LEU A 168 20.69 72.71 48.37
C LEU A 168 21.49 73.56 49.35
N TYR A 169 20.90 74.66 49.80
CA TYR A 169 21.62 75.71 50.54
C TYR A 169 21.15 75.99 51.98
N ARG A 170 20.21 75.17 52.48
CA ARG A 170 19.57 75.45 53.81
C ARG A 170 20.47 75.22 55.01
N ASP A 171 21.41 74.33 54.93
CA ASP A 171 22.49 74.15 55.96
C ASP A 171 23.65 73.44 55.28
N THR A 172 24.69 74.13 54.95
CA THR A 172 25.77 73.67 54.11
C THR A 172 26.39 72.32 54.51
N PRO A 173 26.64 71.98 55.81
CA PRO A 173 27.14 70.65 56.12
C PRO A 173 26.10 69.54 56.08
N ILE A 174 24.86 69.85 56.52
CA ILE A 174 23.79 68.84 56.54
C ILE A 174 23.35 68.52 55.11
N ASN A 175 23.21 69.50 54.22
CA ASN A 175 22.84 69.33 52.82
C ASN A 175 23.93 68.60 52.04
N LEU A 176 25.25 68.84 52.38
CA LEU A 176 26.36 68.06 51.81
C LEU A 176 26.31 66.58 52.26
N ILE A 177 26.03 66.36 53.57
CA ILE A 177 25.89 65.00 54.11
C ILE A 177 24.66 64.29 53.51
N VAL A 178 23.49 64.97 53.46
CA VAL A 178 22.26 64.41 52.88
C VAL A 178 22.42 64.17 51.41
N SER A 179 23.04 65.09 50.64
CA SER A 179 23.36 64.93 49.26
C SER A 179 24.36 63.79 49.01
N PHE A 180 25.37 63.68 49.87
CA PHE A 180 26.32 62.59 49.81
C PHE A 180 25.64 61.23 50.09
N PHE A 181 24.76 61.15 51.09
CA PHE A 181 24.02 59.94 51.41
C PHE A 181 22.97 59.65 50.31
N ALA A 182 22.28 60.69 49.79
CA ALA A 182 21.37 60.51 48.68
C ALA A 182 22.10 60.01 47.42
N CYS A 183 23.24 60.60 47.06
CA CYS A 183 24.08 60.11 45.98
C CYS A 183 24.61 58.69 46.24
N ALA A 184 25.05 58.43 47.51
CA ALA A 184 25.49 57.08 47.88
C ALA A 184 24.37 56.05 47.77
N ILE A 185 23.14 56.39 48.18
CA ILE A 185 21.95 55.51 48.03
C ILE A 185 21.64 55.32 46.59
N VAL A 186 21.58 56.39 45.76
CA VAL A 186 21.32 56.28 44.30
C VAL A 186 22.41 55.44 43.61
N LEU A 187 23.69 55.71 43.97
CA LEU A 187 24.80 54.91 43.41
C LEU A 187 24.68 53.44 43.81
N THR A 188 24.34 53.19 45.10
CA THR A 188 24.15 51.82 45.60
C THR A 188 23.00 51.13 44.93
N LEU A 189 21.88 51.85 44.71
CA LEU A 189 20.74 51.34 43.96
C LEU A 189 21.08 51.06 42.50
N LEU A 190 21.80 51.99 41.86
CA LEU A 190 22.28 51.81 40.49
C LEU A 190 23.24 50.61 40.37
N LEU A 191 24.16 50.45 41.33
CA LEU A 191 25.06 49.30 41.37
C LEU A 191 24.29 48.00 41.64
N PHE A 192 23.24 48.07 42.48
CA PHE A 192 22.39 46.89 42.72
C PHE A 192 21.57 46.53 41.50
N VAL A 193 20.94 47.52 40.83
CA VAL A 193 20.22 47.30 39.57
C VAL A 193 21.18 46.80 38.49
N ARG A 194 22.34 47.43 38.35
CA ARG A 194 23.38 46.98 37.40
C ARG A 194 23.82 45.53 37.67
N ARG A 195 24.09 45.18 38.94
CA ARG A 195 24.42 43.80 39.31
C ARG A 195 23.25 42.83 39.06
N GLY A 196 22.02 43.28 39.31
CA GLY A 196 20.82 42.51 39.02
C GLY A 196 20.66 42.24 37.53
N THR A 197 20.81 43.30 36.71
CA THR A 197 20.72 43.18 35.26
C THR A 197 21.87 42.37 34.66
N GLU A 198 23.11 42.56 35.16
CA GLU A 198 24.25 41.73 34.73
C GLU A 198 24.03 40.24 35.06
N LYS A 199 23.55 39.93 36.28
CA LYS A 199 23.25 38.56 36.69
C LYS A 199 22.09 37.95 35.82
N SER A 200 21.03 38.73 35.62
CA SER A 200 19.91 38.32 34.78
C SER A 200 20.36 38.09 33.34
N PHE A 201 21.14 38.98 32.77
CA PHE A 201 21.70 38.85 31.42
C PHE A 201 22.59 37.63 31.29
N LEU A 202 23.50 37.41 32.28
CA LEU A 202 24.37 36.24 32.27
C LEU A 202 23.59 34.91 32.43
N GLN A 203 22.53 34.93 33.25
CA GLN A 203 21.62 33.77 33.36
C GLN A 203 20.88 33.51 32.07
N GLN A 204 20.35 34.57 31.45
CA GLN A 204 19.64 34.46 30.19
C GLN A 204 20.55 33.95 29.06
N GLN A 205 21.78 34.45 29.01
CA GLN A 205 22.79 34.00 28.07
C GLN A 205 23.15 32.52 28.29
N LYS A 206 23.35 32.09 29.54
CA LYS A 206 23.59 30.67 29.87
C LYS A 206 22.41 29.77 29.55
N THR A 207 21.19 30.25 29.78
CA THR A 207 19.98 29.49 29.43
C THR A 207 19.86 29.34 27.92
N LEU A 208 20.06 30.43 27.18
CA LEU A 208 20.02 30.41 25.70
C LEU A 208 21.13 29.52 25.12
N GLU A 209 22.32 29.59 25.67
CA GLU A 209 23.45 28.75 25.26
C GLU A 209 23.16 27.26 25.55
N LYS A 210 22.55 26.96 26.70
CA LYS A 210 22.13 25.61 27.05
C LYS A 210 21.01 25.09 26.16
N GLU A 211 20.01 25.92 25.87
CA GLU A 211 18.91 25.59 24.92
C GLU A 211 19.47 25.36 23.51
N TYR A 212 20.40 26.21 23.06
CA TYR A 212 21.05 26.03 21.77
C TYR A 212 21.88 24.75 21.72
N GLN A 213 22.65 24.45 22.76
CA GLN A 213 23.41 23.19 22.86
C GLN A 213 22.48 21.97 22.85
N THR A 214 21.40 22.00 23.64
CA THR A 214 20.42 20.91 23.67
C THR A 214 19.74 20.72 22.31
N SER A 215 19.39 21.82 21.64
CA SER A 215 18.82 21.77 20.29
C SER A 215 19.83 21.24 19.26
N LEU A 216 21.09 21.61 19.39
CA LEU A 216 22.16 21.11 18.50
C LEU A 216 22.42 19.61 18.72
N GLU A 217 22.44 19.17 20.00
CA GLU A 217 22.57 17.75 20.34
C GLU A 217 21.39 16.92 19.79
N GLN A 218 20.14 17.44 19.90
CA GLN A 218 18.97 16.79 19.34
C GLN A 218 19.08 16.67 17.82
N LYS A 219 19.42 17.77 17.14
CA LYS A 219 19.60 17.74 15.67
C LYS A 219 20.74 16.83 15.24
N ASN A 220 21.84 16.80 15.97
CA ASN A 220 22.93 15.87 15.69
C ASN A 220 22.51 14.41 15.88
N ALA A 221 21.74 14.11 16.95
CA ALA A 221 21.21 12.77 17.18
C ALA A 221 20.20 12.36 16.08
N GLU A 222 19.36 13.28 15.61
CA GLU A 222 18.45 13.05 14.47
C GLU A 222 19.24 12.81 13.18
N LEU A 223 20.25 13.65 12.92
CA LEU A 223 21.09 13.52 11.75
C LEU A 223 21.89 12.20 11.76
N GLU A 224 22.46 11.82 12.91
CA GLU A 224 23.14 10.53 13.05
C GLU A 224 22.19 9.35 12.81
N ARG A 225 20.93 9.42 13.28
CA ARG A 225 19.92 8.38 13.01
C ARG A 225 19.60 8.31 11.52
N ALA A 226 19.39 9.47 10.88
CA ALA A 226 19.14 9.54 9.44
C ALA A 226 20.31 8.98 8.62
N ILE A 227 21.55 9.35 8.98
CA ILE A 227 22.76 8.82 8.32
C ILE A 227 22.90 7.31 8.52
N ARG A 228 22.62 6.81 9.73
CA ARG A 228 22.64 5.36 9.99
C ARG A 228 21.59 4.62 9.18
N GLN A 229 20.38 5.17 9.09
CA GLN A 229 19.31 4.61 8.26
C GLN A 229 19.68 4.63 6.77
N GLU A 230 20.19 5.75 6.27
CA GLU A 230 20.62 5.88 4.89
C GLU A 230 21.80 4.95 4.54
N THR A 231 22.79 4.86 5.44
CA THR A 231 23.94 3.96 5.25
C THR A 231 23.53 2.49 5.30
N ALA A 232 22.59 2.12 6.19
CA ALA A 232 22.03 0.77 6.23
C ALA A 232 21.25 0.45 4.93
N ALA A 233 20.39 1.37 4.47
CA ALA A 233 19.64 1.22 3.22
C ALA A 233 20.58 1.11 2.00
N ASN A 234 21.62 1.95 1.93
CA ASN A 234 22.62 1.91 0.86
C ASN A 234 23.49 0.64 0.90
N ARG A 235 23.75 0.09 2.08
CA ARG A 235 24.44 -1.18 2.24
C ARG A 235 23.55 -2.32 1.74
N ALA A 236 22.31 -2.39 2.19
CA ALA A 236 21.33 -3.37 1.74
C ALA A 236 21.15 -3.33 0.20
N LYS A 237 21.06 -2.13 -0.39
CA LYS A 237 20.97 -1.95 -1.84
C LYS A 237 22.21 -2.47 -2.58
N ARG A 238 23.42 -2.29 -2.04
CA ARG A 238 24.65 -2.82 -2.63
C ARG A 238 24.73 -4.33 -2.54
N GLU A 239 24.38 -4.90 -1.39
CA GLU A 239 24.29 -6.35 -1.18
C GLU A 239 23.25 -6.96 -2.11
N PHE A 240 22.11 -6.30 -2.31
CA PHE A 240 21.11 -6.67 -3.30
C PHE A 240 21.68 -6.80 -4.71
N LEU A 241 22.30 -5.72 -5.23
CA LEU A 241 22.84 -5.72 -6.58
C LEU A 241 23.94 -6.77 -6.77
N PHE A 242 24.76 -7.03 -5.75
CA PHE A 242 25.78 -8.05 -5.76
C PHE A 242 25.17 -9.46 -5.83
N ASN A 243 24.22 -9.75 -4.95
CA ASN A 243 23.54 -11.06 -4.90
C ASN A 243 22.75 -11.31 -6.19
N MET A 244 22.03 -10.31 -6.69
CA MET A 244 21.29 -10.39 -7.94
C MET A 244 22.21 -10.68 -9.13
N SER A 245 23.37 -10.01 -9.20
CA SER A 245 24.34 -10.28 -10.27
C SER A 245 24.85 -11.73 -10.23
N HIS A 246 25.04 -12.29 -9.03
CA HIS A 246 25.45 -13.69 -8.86
C HIS A 246 24.32 -14.64 -9.28
N ASP A 247 23.10 -14.38 -8.80
CA ASP A 247 21.95 -15.27 -9.01
C ASP A 247 21.44 -15.26 -10.45
N ILE A 248 21.62 -14.17 -11.18
CA ILE A 248 21.39 -14.08 -12.62
C ILE A 248 22.50 -14.80 -13.41
N ARG A 249 23.76 -14.68 -12.99
CA ARG A 249 24.90 -15.27 -13.68
C ARG A 249 24.87 -16.80 -13.65
N THR A 250 24.43 -17.39 -12.54
CA THR A 250 24.41 -18.86 -12.36
C THR A 250 23.52 -19.56 -13.38
N PRO A 251 22.22 -19.25 -13.53
CA PRO A 251 21.38 -19.86 -14.56
C PRO A 251 21.84 -19.49 -15.98
N MET A 252 22.33 -18.27 -16.21
CA MET A 252 22.85 -17.85 -17.50
C MET A 252 24.05 -18.71 -17.94
N ASN A 253 24.99 -18.97 -17.03
CA ASN A 253 26.11 -19.87 -17.29
C ASN A 253 25.67 -21.31 -17.53
N ALA A 254 24.62 -21.77 -16.82
CA ALA A 254 24.03 -23.09 -17.04
C ALA A 254 23.39 -23.19 -18.43
N ILE A 255 22.63 -22.18 -18.86
CA ILE A 255 22.05 -22.11 -20.22
C ILE A 255 23.17 -22.20 -21.27
N ILE A 256 24.17 -21.35 -21.18
CA ILE A 256 25.30 -21.32 -22.13
C ILE A 256 26.02 -22.67 -22.12
N GLY A 257 26.32 -23.23 -20.93
CA GLY A 257 27.03 -24.49 -20.78
C GLY A 257 26.27 -25.69 -21.35
N PHE A 258 24.97 -25.85 -20.99
CA PHE A 258 24.17 -26.97 -21.51
C PHE A 258 23.87 -26.84 -22.99
N THR A 259 23.68 -25.62 -23.52
CA THR A 259 23.54 -25.40 -24.96
C THR A 259 24.80 -25.80 -25.71
N SER A 260 25.99 -25.43 -25.21
CA SER A 260 27.28 -25.85 -25.78
C SER A 260 27.48 -27.37 -25.70
N LEU A 261 27.09 -28.00 -24.59
CA LEU A 261 27.16 -29.46 -24.44
C LEU A 261 26.19 -30.17 -25.38
N ALA A 262 24.97 -29.66 -25.56
CA ALA A 262 24.01 -30.19 -26.51
C ALA A 262 24.57 -30.14 -27.94
N ALA A 263 25.17 -29.02 -28.34
CA ALA A 263 25.81 -28.87 -29.65
C ALA A 263 27.01 -29.82 -29.85
N THR A 264 27.80 -30.08 -28.81
CA THR A 264 28.95 -30.99 -28.87
C THR A 264 28.52 -32.47 -28.95
N HIS A 265 27.37 -32.81 -28.36
CA HIS A 265 26.87 -34.19 -28.31
C HIS A 265 25.70 -34.44 -29.23
N ILE A 266 25.62 -33.73 -30.36
CA ILE A 266 24.47 -33.71 -31.29
C ILE A 266 24.04 -35.12 -31.73
N ASP A 267 24.97 -36.05 -31.84
CA ASP A 267 24.71 -37.44 -32.25
C ASP A 267 24.06 -38.31 -31.16
N ASN A 268 24.02 -37.84 -29.91
CA ASN A 268 23.40 -38.56 -28.79
C ASN A 268 22.08 -37.91 -28.40
N ARG A 269 20.99 -38.36 -29.00
CA ARG A 269 19.66 -37.80 -28.82
C ARG A 269 19.22 -37.72 -27.35
N GLU A 270 19.53 -38.73 -26.54
CA GLU A 270 19.11 -38.77 -25.13
C GLU A 270 19.84 -37.71 -24.30
N GLN A 271 21.18 -37.56 -24.50
CA GLN A 271 21.96 -36.51 -23.86
C GLN A 271 21.56 -35.12 -24.31
N VAL A 272 21.29 -34.93 -25.59
CA VAL A 272 20.81 -33.64 -26.12
C VAL A 272 19.49 -33.27 -25.48
N LEU A 273 18.53 -34.18 -25.41
CA LEU A 273 17.25 -33.96 -24.75
C LEU A 273 17.41 -33.60 -23.26
N ASP A 274 18.30 -34.29 -22.55
CA ASP A 274 18.60 -33.97 -21.14
C ASP A 274 19.20 -32.56 -20.99
N TYR A 275 20.17 -32.20 -21.86
CA TYR A 275 20.75 -30.82 -21.84
C TYR A 275 19.74 -29.76 -22.19
N LEU A 276 18.86 -29.98 -23.17
CA LEU A 276 17.80 -29.05 -23.53
C LEU A 276 16.78 -28.88 -22.38
N LYS A 277 16.41 -29.97 -21.68
CA LYS A 277 15.57 -29.90 -20.48
C LYS A 277 16.22 -29.05 -19.37
N LYS A 278 17.51 -29.25 -19.15
CA LYS A 278 18.29 -28.47 -18.17
C LYS A 278 18.39 -27.00 -18.57
N THR A 279 18.57 -26.73 -19.88
CA THR A 279 18.56 -25.36 -20.40
C THR A 279 17.20 -24.70 -20.19
N ALA A 280 16.11 -25.37 -20.50
CA ALA A 280 14.75 -24.87 -20.31
C ALA A 280 14.49 -24.56 -18.80
N THR A 281 14.87 -25.48 -17.92
CA THR A 281 14.75 -25.28 -16.46
C THR A 281 15.56 -24.07 -15.98
N ALA A 282 16.80 -23.89 -16.46
CA ALA A 282 17.64 -22.75 -16.09
C ALA A 282 17.08 -21.43 -16.65
N SER A 283 16.50 -21.45 -17.87
CA SER A 283 15.84 -20.28 -18.48
C SER A 283 14.59 -19.86 -17.71
N GLN A 284 13.75 -20.84 -17.30
CA GLN A 284 12.57 -20.58 -16.48
C GLN A 284 12.94 -19.97 -15.12
N HIS A 285 13.99 -20.49 -14.51
CA HIS A 285 14.51 -19.93 -13.27
C HIS A 285 15.01 -18.49 -13.42
N LEU A 286 15.74 -18.19 -14.52
CA LEU A 286 16.20 -16.84 -14.81
C LEU A 286 15.03 -15.87 -15.02
N LEU A 287 13.99 -16.31 -15.73
CA LEU A 287 12.78 -15.51 -15.95
C LEU A 287 12.06 -15.20 -14.63
N SER A 288 11.90 -16.19 -13.75
CA SER A 288 11.34 -15.99 -12.42
C SER A 288 12.13 -14.96 -11.61
N LEU A 289 13.48 -15.04 -11.62
CA LEU A 289 14.35 -14.08 -10.95
C LEU A 289 14.15 -12.64 -11.46
N ILE A 290 14.06 -12.47 -12.78
CA ILE A 290 13.83 -11.15 -13.41
C ILE A 290 12.46 -10.60 -12.98
N ASN A 291 11.43 -11.43 -13.02
CA ASN A 291 10.07 -11.02 -12.63
C ASN A 291 10.01 -10.63 -11.15
N ASP A 292 10.63 -11.39 -10.24
CA ASP A 292 10.72 -11.07 -8.82
C ASP A 292 11.35 -9.67 -8.58
N VAL A 293 12.44 -9.37 -9.33
CA VAL A 293 13.11 -8.06 -9.23
C VAL A 293 12.24 -6.92 -9.77
N LEU A 294 11.55 -7.16 -10.88
CA LEU A 294 10.64 -6.16 -11.47
C LEU A 294 9.44 -5.90 -10.56
N ASP A 295 8.84 -6.95 -10.00
CA ASP A 295 7.73 -6.82 -9.05
C ASP A 295 8.16 -6.05 -7.81
N MET A 296 9.32 -6.40 -7.23
CA MET A 296 9.85 -5.69 -6.06
C MET A 296 10.09 -4.20 -6.35
N SER A 297 10.71 -3.88 -7.49
CA SER A 297 10.96 -2.48 -7.91
C SER A 297 9.67 -1.69 -8.08
N ARG A 298 8.61 -2.31 -8.56
CA ARG A 298 7.28 -1.68 -8.73
C ARG A 298 6.58 -1.47 -7.40
N ILE A 299 6.64 -2.45 -6.51
CA ILE A 299 6.10 -2.35 -5.14
C ILE A 299 6.79 -1.19 -4.40
N GLU A 300 8.12 -1.11 -4.42
CA GLU A 300 8.88 -0.03 -3.77
C GLU A 300 8.57 1.36 -4.34
N SER A 301 8.32 1.43 -5.65
CA SER A 301 7.97 2.71 -6.31
C SER A 301 6.49 3.10 -6.14
N GLY A 302 5.66 2.27 -5.47
CA GLY A 302 4.23 2.50 -5.28
C GLY A 302 3.42 2.47 -6.59
N LYS A 303 3.95 1.84 -7.64
CA LYS A 303 3.32 1.77 -8.99
C LYS A 303 2.43 0.54 -9.18
N VAL A 304 2.30 -0.33 -8.18
CA VAL A 304 1.39 -1.48 -8.24
C VAL A 304 0.00 -1.02 -7.83
N SER A 305 -0.98 -1.24 -8.69
CA SER A 305 -2.41 -1.09 -8.40
C SER A 305 -3.07 -2.46 -8.36
N LEU A 306 -4.08 -2.63 -7.50
CA LEU A 306 -4.87 -3.86 -7.45
C LEU A 306 -5.97 -3.82 -8.50
N GLU A 307 -6.10 -4.90 -9.26
CA GLU A 307 -7.15 -5.11 -10.25
C GLU A 307 -8.30 -5.92 -9.66
N LEU A 308 -9.18 -5.24 -8.96
CA LEU A 308 -10.32 -5.90 -8.33
C LEU A 308 -11.36 -6.29 -9.38
N ARG A 309 -11.60 -7.60 -9.53
CA ARG A 309 -12.63 -8.17 -10.40
C ARG A 309 -13.36 -9.33 -9.74
N PRO A 310 -14.55 -9.71 -10.21
CA PRO A 310 -15.20 -10.93 -9.74
C PRO A 310 -14.30 -12.15 -9.96
N VAL A 311 -14.13 -12.94 -8.93
CA VAL A 311 -13.33 -14.17 -8.91
C VAL A 311 -14.17 -15.29 -8.33
N HIS A 312 -14.23 -16.40 -9.04
CA HIS A 312 -14.81 -17.65 -8.54
C HIS A 312 -13.71 -18.46 -7.85
N LEU A 313 -13.73 -18.54 -6.51
CA LEU A 313 -12.67 -19.18 -5.72
C LEU A 313 -12.41 -20.66 -6.11
N PRO A 314 -13.43 -21.47 -6.45
CA PRO A 314 -13.22 -22.81 -6.97
C PRO A 314 -12.26 -22.89 -8.14
N GLU A 315 -12.46 -22.04 -9.16
CA GLU A 315 -11.59 -22.01 -10.36
C GLU A 315 -10.15 -21.68 -9.98
N LEU A 316 -9.96 -20.68 -9.10
CA LEU A 316 -8.64 -20.30 -8.64
C LEU A 316 -7.93 -21.45 -7.90
N VAL A 317 -8.64 -22.18 -7.05
CA VAL A 317 -8.08 -23.33 -6.32
C VAL A 317 -7.74 -24.49 -7.27
N HIS A 318 -8.57 -24.74 -8.27
CA HIS A 318 -8.28 -25.74 -9.30
C HIS A 318 -7.05 -25.36 -10.12
N ASP A 319 -6.94 -24.10 -10.57
CA ASP A 319 -5.77 -23.60 -11.30
C ASP A 319 -4.49 -23.76 -10.47
N LEU A 320 -4.54 -23.39 -9.19
CA LEU A 320 -3.39 -23.55 -8.27
C LEU A 320 -2.95 -25.01 -8.17
N ARG A 321 -3.91 -25.92 -7.99
CA ARG A 321 -3.63 -27.37 -7.93
C ARG A 321 -2.96 -27.85 -9.22
N ASP A 322 -3.50 -27.51 -10.37
CA ASP A 322 -3.01 -27.96 -11.67
C ASP A 322 -1.58 -27.46 -11.94
N ILE A 323 -1.29 -26.20 -11.57
CA ILE A 323 0.06 -25.63 -11.69
C ILE A 323 1.09 -26.40 -10.85
N ILE A 324 0.74 -26.79 -9.62
CA ILE A 324 1.71 -27.45 -8.72
C ILE A 324 1.75 -28.98 -8.86
N GLN A 325 0.79 -29.57 -9.57
CA GLN A 325 0.59 -31.04 -9.65
C GLN A 325 1.83 -31.78 -10.14
N SER A 326 2.51 -31.27 -11.17
CA SER A 326 3.72 -31.91 -11.70
C SER A 326 4.85 -31.96 -10.67
N SER A 327 5.02 -30.90 -9.89
CA SER A 327 6.04 -30.79 -8.85
C SER A 327 5.73 -31.67 -7.63
N ILE A 328 4.47 -31.75 -7.26
CA ILE A 328 3.94 -32.64 -6.21
C ILE A 328 4.19 -34.10 -6.58
N THR A 329 3.81 -34.51 -7.79
CA THR A 329 4.00 -35.88 -8.30
C THR A 329 5.47 -36.25 -8.39
N ALA A 330 6.33 -35.37 -8.91
CA ALA A 330 7.77 -35.61 -9.04
C ALA A 330 8.45 -35.86 -7.67
N LYS A 331 7.97 -35.20 -6.61
CA LYS A 331 8.46 -35.39 -5.24
C LYS A 331 7.68 -36.42 -4.42
N ARG A 332 6.61 -37.01 -4.98
CA ARG A 332 5.70 -37.91 -4.26
C ARG A 332 5.17 -37.29 -2.97
N ILE A 333 4.83 -36.01 -3.00
CA ILE A 333 4.26 -35.31 -1.85
C ILE A 333 2.74 -35.58 -1.86
N SER A 334 2.15 -35.76 -0.67
CA SER A 334 0.69 -35.84 -0.51
C SER A 334 0.17 -34.43 -0.34
N LEU A 335 -0.70 -33.99 -1.28
CA LEU A 335 -1.37 -32.69 -1.21
C LEU A 335 -2.81 -32.89 -0.74
N PHE A 336 -3.18 -32.22 0.33
CA PHE A 336 -4.55 -32.13 0.83
C PHE A 336 -5.04 -30.67 0.71
N ILE A 337 -6.19 -30.49 0.08
CA ILE A 337 -6.86 -29.22 0.02
C ILE A 337 -8.21 -29.37 0.73
N ASP A 338 -8.43 -28.56 1.76
CA ASP A 338 -9.61 -28.65 2.62
C ASP A 338 -10.28 -27.27 2.71
N MET A 339 -11.59 -27.27 2.85
CA MET A 339 -12.39 -26.04 2.93
C MET A 339 -13.34 -26.11 4.12
N VAL A 340 -13.37 -25.05 4.90
CA VAL A 340 -14.17 -24.98 6.11
C VAL A 340 -15.10 -23.78 6.05
N ASP A 341 -16.41 -24.06 6.18
CA ASP A 341 -17.48 -23.06 6.22
C ASP A 341 -17.54 -22.08 5.06
N VAL A 342 -17.04 -22.47 3.86
CA VAL A 342 -17.07 -21.64 2.66
C VAL A 342 -18.49 -21.63 2.09
N GLU A 343 -19.13 -20.46 2.11
CA GLU A 343 -20.48 -20.22 1.58
C GLU A 343 -20.46 -19.21 0.42
N ASP A 344 -19.53 -18.22 0.48
CA ASP A 344 -19.42 -17.14 -0.51
C ASP A 344 -18.25 -17.44 -1.47
N GLU A 345 -18.51 -18.21 -2.53
CA GLU A 345 -17.49 -18.63 -3.51
C GLU A 345 -17.13 -17.54 -4.51
N ASP A 346 -18.02 -16.55 -4.70
CA ASP A 346 -17.85 -15.44 -5.63
C ASP A 346 -17.43 -14.17 -4.89
N VAL A 347 -16.18 -13.79 -5.04
CA VAL A 347 -15.59 -12.65 -4.35
C VAL A 347 -15.00 -11.64 -5.33
N VAL A 348 -14.83 -10.40 -4.87
CA VAL A 348 -14.12 -9.38 -5.65
C VAL A 348 -12.68 -9.30 -5.14
N ALA A 349 -11.75 -9.74 -5.97
CA ALA A 349 -10.33 -9.80 -5.65
C ALA A 349 -9.47 -9.52 -6.90
N ASP A 350 -8.17 -9.39 -6.70
CA ASP A 350 -7.19 -9.47 -7.78
C ASP A 350 -6.70 -10.92 -7.91
N PRO A 351 -7.18 -11.68 -8.92
CA PRO A 351 -6.86 -13.10 -9.03
C PRO A 351 -5.39 -13.34 -9.34
N MET A 352 -4.73 -12.45 -10.08
CA MET A 352 -3.31 -12.60 -10.40
C MET A 352 -2.46 -12.45 -9.13
N ARG A 353 -2.76 -11.46 -8.30
CA ARG A 353 -2.03 -11.23 -7.05
C ARG A 353 -2.36 -12.31 -6.02
N LEU A 354 -3.61 -12.76 -5.95
CA LEU A 354 -3.99 -13.86 -5.07
C LEU A 354 -3.29 -15.16 -5.48
N ASN A 355 -3.27 -15.50 -6.76
CA ASN A 355 -2.48 -16.63 -7.27
C ASN A 355 -1.00 -16.51 -6.96
N GLN A 356 -0.41 -15.33 -7.13
CA GLN A 356 1.00 -15.07 -6.84
C GLN A 356 1.32 -15.30 -5.36
N ILE A 357 0.47 -14.82 -4.43
CA ILE A 357 0.62 -15.07 -2.99
C ILE A 357 0.62 -16.58 -2.71
N MET A 358 -0.40 -17.29 -3.21
CA MET A 358 -0.57 -18.72 -2.95
C MET A 358 0.57 -19.55 -3.57
N LEU A 359 0.94 -19.28 -4.81
CA LEU A 359 2.03 -19.99 -5.50
C LEU A 359 3.39 -19.76 -4.83
N ASN A 360 3.67 -18.55 -4.34
CA ASN A 360 4.91 -18.30 -3.61
C ASN A 360 5.02 -19.14 -2.34
N ILE A 361 3.94 -19.28 -1.59
CA ILE A 361 3.93 -20.07 -0.35
C ILE A 361 3.95 -21.57 -0.68
N LEU A 362 3.11 -22.03 -1.62
CA LEU A 362 3.03 -23.43 -2.02
C LEU A 362 4.33 -23.94 -2.67
N SER A 363 4.97 -23.13 -3.51
CA SER A 363 6.27 -23.48 -4.10
C SER A 363 7.36 -23.60 -3.04
N ASN A 364 7.36 -22.77 -2.01
CA ASN A 364 8.24 -22.89 -0.86
C ASN A 364 7.92 -24.18 -0.07
N ALA A 365 6.66 -24.45 0.22
CA ALA A 365 6.24 -25.68 0.88
C ALA A 365 6.73 -26.91 0.10
N ILE A 366 6.51 -26.98 -1.22
CA ILE A 366 6.99 -28.07 -2.09
C ILE A 366 8.52 -28.16 -2.07
N LYS A 367 9.20 -27.03 -2.12
CA LYS A 367 10.66 -26.94 -2.16
C LYS A 367 11.30 -27.53 -0.90
N PHE A 368 10.78 -27.20 0.27
CA PHE A 368 11.35 -27.55 1.57
C PHE A 368 10.77 -28.84 2.18
N THR A 369 9.71 -29.39 1.61
CA THR A 369 9.18 -30.70 2.00
C THR A 369 10.00 -31.82 1.37
N PRO A 370 10.44 -32.84 2.14
CA PRO A 370 11.14 -34.00 1.61
C PRO A 370 10.21 -34.89 0.77
N VAL A 371 10.81 -35.79 0.00
CA VAL A 371 10.07 -36.79 -0.79
C VAL A 371 9.19 -37.63 0.15
N GLY A 372 7.92 -37.78 -0.21
CA GLY A 372 6.92 -38.52 0.60
C GLY A 372 6.33 -37.72 1.76
N GLY A 373 6.64 -36.43 1.89
CA GLY A 373 6.02 -35.54 2.87
C GLY A 373 4.59 -35.12 2.50
N MET A 374 4.04 -34.23 3.29
CA MET A 374 2.64 -33.77 3.16
C MET A 374 2.58 -32.25 3.11
N ILE A 375 1.67 -31.71 2.28
CA ILE A 375 1.29 -30.29 2.24
C ILE A 375 -0.22 -30.22 2.37
N THR A 376 -0.71 -29.35 3.25
CA THR A 376 -2.12 -29.09 3.45
C THR A 376 -2.43 -27.60 3.15
N LEU A 377 -3.36 -27.35 2.24
CA LEU A 377 -3.97 -26.03 2.03
C LEU A 377 -5.37 -26.07 2.63
N ARG A 378 -5.60 -25.34 3.71
CA ARG A 378 -6.94 -25.19 4.32
C ARG A 378 -7.44 -23.78 4.10
N ILE A 379 -8.64 -23.67 3.56
CA ILE A 379 -9.32 -22.39 3.29
C ILE A 379 -10.52 -22.29 4.24
N VAL A 380 -10.54 -21.24 5.06
CA VAL A 380 -11.54 -21.04 6.10
C VAL A 380 -12.25 -19.71 5.86
N GLN A 381 -13.56 -19.75 5.71
CA GLN A 381 -14.40 -18.56 5.73
C GLN A 381 -14.76 -18.20 7.16
N LYS A 382 -14.52 -16.93 7.57
CA LYS A 382 -14.89 -16.42 8.90
C LYS A 382 -16.20 -15.65 8.85
N GLN A 383 -17.05 -15.84 9.85
CA GLN A 383 -18.37 -15.18 9.98
C GLN A 383 -18.30 -13.76 10.56
N THR A 384 -17.13 -13.17 10.69
CA THR A 384 -16.91 -11.91 11.44
C THR A 384 -16.92 -10.64 10.60
N ALA A 385 -17.09 -10.77 9.28
CA ALA A 385 -17.01 -9.64 8.37
C ALA A 385 -18.27 -8.74 8.39
N PRO A 386 -18.14 -7.43 8.12
CA PRO A 386 -19.28 -6.54 7.92
C PRO A 386 -20.17 -6.99 6.74
N HIS A 387 -21.44 -6.60 6.72
CA HIS A 387 -22.33 -6.89 5.59
C HIS A 387 -21.72 -6.50 4.25
N GLY A 388 -21.75 -7.42 3.27
CA GLY A 388 -21.20 -7.24 1.93
C GLY A 388 -19.72 -7.55 1.79
N SER A 389 -19.09 -8.04 2.85
CA SER A 389 -17.70 -8.52 2.83
C SER A 389 -17.57 -9.87 3.53
N VAL A 390 -16.48 -10.57 3.24
CA VAL A 390 -16.16 -11.89 3.79
C VAL A 390 -14.68 -11.94 4.15
N ASP A 391 -14.35 -12.53 5.29
CA ASP A 391 -12.98 -12.77 5.72
C ASP A 391 -12.58 -14.22 5.42
N TYR A 392 -11.49 -14.39 4.68
CA TYR A 392 -10.90 -15.68 4.37
C TYR A 392 -9.54 -15.85 5.05
N GLU A 393 -9.30 -17.03 5.59
CA GLU A 393 -7.98 -17.47 6.03
C GLU A 393 -7.51 -18.64 5.16
N PHE A 394 -6.31 -18.51 4.63
CA PHE A 394 -5.62 -19.56 3.87
C PHE A 394 -4.47 -20.08 4.73
N HIS A 395 -4.57 -21.31 5.18
CA HIS A 395 -3.56 -22.00 5.97
C HIS A 395 -2.80 -22.96 5.07
N ILE A 396 -1.52 -22.69 4.84
CA ILE A 396 -0.63 -23.56 4.07
C ILE A 396 0.37 -24.19 5.05
N ARG A 397 0.19 -25.49 5.30
CA ARG A 397 1.03 -26.26 6.21
C ARG A 397 1.84 -27.29 5.44
N ASP A 398 3.11 -27.40 5.75
CA ASP A 398 4.03 -28.41 5.24
C ASP A 398 4.64 -29.23 6.36
N THR A 399 5.10 -30.45 6.04
CA THR A 399 5.89 -31.32 6.92
C THR A 399 7.38 -31.29 6.57
N GLY A 400 7.85 -30.12 6.18
CA GLY A 400 9.22 -29.89 5.75
C GLY A 400 10.24 -29.76 6.88
N ILE A 401 11.37 -29.17 6.53
CA ILE A 401 12.51 -29.02 7.47
C ILE A 401 12.21 -28.03 8.60
N GLY A 402 11.17 -27.18 8.46
CA GLY A 402 10.88 -26.11 9.39
C GLY A 402 11.96 -25.02 9.42
N MET A 403 11.77 -24.05 10.32
CA MET A 403 12.63 -22.87 10.46
C MET A 403 12.94 -22.58 11.92
N SER A 404 14.11 -22.00 12.19
CA SER A 404 14.45 -21.51 13.52
C SER A 404 13.61 -20.31 13.93
N SER A 405 13.36 -20.13 15.23
CA SER A 405 12.59 -18.96 15.74
C SER A 405 13.25 -17.63 15.37
N ALA A 406 14.57 -17.56 15.35
CA ALA A 406 15.30 -16.37 14.94
C ALA A 406 15.06 -16.02 13.46
N PHE A 407 14.93 -17.01 12.57
CA PHE A 407 14.67 -16.77 11.16
C PHE A 407 13.21 -16.40 10.90
N GLN A 408 12.26 -16.91 11.67
CA GLN A 408 10.83 -16.57 11.55
C GLN A 408 10.57 -15.07 11.71
N GLU A 409 11.34 -14.37 12.54
CA GLU A 409 11.22 -12.91 12.72
C GLU A 409 11.61 -12.12 11.46
N HIS A 410 12.44 -12.71 10.60
CA HIS A 410 13.03 -12.05 9.43
C HIS A 410 12.58 -12.63 8.08
N ILE A 411 11.75 -13.68 8.05
CA ILE A 411 11.38 -14.39 6.81
C ILE A 411 10.70 -13.50 5.77
N PHE A 412 10.03 -12.42 6.21
CA PHE A 412 9.37 -11.46 5.34
C PHE A 412 10.27 -10.28 4.94
N GLU A 413 11.50 -10.23 5.45
CA GLU A 413 12.48 -9.25 5.00
C GLU A 413 13.04 -9.61 3.63
N GLN A 414 13.42 -8.59 2.88
CA GLN A 414 14.02 -8.79 1.55
C GLN A 414 15.34 -9.56 1.69
N PHE A 415 15.51 -10.58 0.84
CA PHE A 415 16.72 -11.41 0.78
C PHE A 415 17.00 -12.29 2.00
N ALA A 416 16.04 -12.41 2.92
CA ALA A 416 16.17 -13.28 4.07
C ALA A 416 16.34 -14.73 3.62
N ARG A 417 17.40 -15.38 4.11
CA ARG A 417 17.69 -16.81 3.88
C ARG A 417 18.30 -17.39 5.14
N GLU A 418 17.83 -18.57 5.53
CA GLU A 418 18.42 -19.27 6.65
C GLU A 418 19.72 -19.94 6.23
N GLU A 419 20.84 -19.59 6.88
CA GLU A 419 22.16 -20.14 6.59
C GLU A 419 22.36 -21.47 7.35
N THR A 420 21.78 -22.54 6.83
CA THR A 420 22.06 -23.90 7.33
C THR A 420 22.68 -24.76 6.22
N SER A 421 23.46 -25.78 6.60
CA SER A 421 24.10 -26.67 5.62
C SER A 421 23.12 -27.39 4.70
N THR A 422 21.88 -27.52 5.11
CA THR A 422 20.78 -28.12 4.33
C THR A 422 20.15 -27.13 3.39
N VAL A 423 19.89 -25.88 3.84
CA VAL A 423 19.24 -24.83 3.07
C VAL A 423 20.19 -24.20 2.04
N SER A 424 21.50 -24.14 2.33
CA SER A 424 22.50 -23.57 1.41
C SER A 424 22.59 -24.29 0.05
N LYS A 425 22.10 -25.54 -0.03
CA LYS A 425 21.99 -26.29 -1.29
C LYS A 425 20.70 -26.03 -2.09
N ILE A 426 19.73 -25.35 -1.48
CA ILE A 426 18.42 -25.10 -2.09
C ILE A 426 18.39 -23.67 -2.62
N GLN A 427 18.34 -23.53 -3.96
CA GLN A 427 18.32 -22.21 -4.63
C GLN A 427 17.06 -21.41 -4.31
N GLY A 428 17.19 -20.08 -4.19
CA GLY A 428 16.06 -19.16 -4.03
C GLY A 428 16.52 -17.71 -3.89
N THR A 429 15.70 -16.78 -4.34
CA THR A 429 15.97 -15.32 -4.36
C THR A 429 15.93 -14.67 -2.97
N GLY A 430 15.14 -15.22 -2.05
CA GLY A 430 14.75 -14.55 -0.80
C GLY A 430 13.81 -13.36 -0.99
N LEU A 431 13.25 -13.17 -2.20
CA LEU A 431 12.29 -12.10 -2.49
C LEU A 431 10.84 -12.57 -2.38
N GLY A 432 10.55 -13.85 -2.68
CA GLY A 432 9.18 -14.33 -2.79
C GLY A 432 8.33 -14.05 -1.54
N MET A 433 8.86 -14.26 -0.32
CA MET A 433 8.10 -14.01 0.92
C MET A 433 7.94 -12.52 1.22
N ALA A 434 8.94 -11.70 0.88
CA ALA A 434 8.83 -10.25 0.99
C ALA A 434 7.79 -9.68 0.00
N ILE A 435 7.77 -10.18 -1.24
CA ILE A 435 6.74 -9.85 -2.23
C ILE A 435 5.36 -10.27 -1.72
N THR A 436 5.23 -11.49 -1.21
CA THR A 436 3.98 -12.01 -0.62
C THR A 436 3.47 -11.13 0.50
N LYS A 437 4.33 -10.73 1.44
CA LYS A 437 3.97 -9.81 2.54
C LYS A 437 3.45 -8.47 2.00
N ASN A 438 4.16 -7.86 1.07
CA ASN A 438 3.74 -6.59 0.47
C ASN A 438 2.40 -6.71 -0.27
N LEU A 439 2.17 -7.78 -1.04
CA LEU A 439 0.92 -8.01 -1.74
C LEU A 439 -0.25 -8.20 -0.76
N VAL A 440 -0.05 -8.98 0.31
CA VAL A 440 -1.05 -9.17 1.37
C VAL A 440 -1.38 -7.86 2.06
N ASP A 441 -0.36 -7.04 2.38
CA ASP A 441 -0.55 -5.72 2.99
C ASP A 441 -1.31 -4.76 2.05
N MET A 442 -1.00 -4.78 0.75
CA MET A 442 -1.71 -4.00 -0.27
C MET A 442 -3.17 -4.43 -0.41
N MET A 443 -3.47 -5.72 -0.25
CA MET A 443 -4.84 -6.25 -0.23
C MET A 443 -5.55 -6.01 1.13
N GLY A 444 -4.90 -5.32 2.08
CA GLY A 444 -5.48 -5.00 3.39
C GLY A 444 -5.57 -6.18 4.35
N GLY A 445 -4.79 -7.23 4.11
CA GLY A 445 -4.75 -8.45 4.89
C GLY A 445 -3.57 -8.56 5.85
N SER A 446 -3.36 -9.76 6.37
CA SER A 446 -2.20 -10.10 7.21
C SER A 446 -1.66 -11.49 6.86
N ILE A 447 -0.37 -11.66 7.05
CA ILE A 447 0.31 -12.95 6.91
C ILE A 447 1.14 -13.23 8.16
N SER A 448 1.06 -14.45 8.65
CA SER A 448 1.87 -14.95 9.77
C SER A 448 2.44 -16.31 9.45
N VAL A 449 3.45 -16.74 10.23
CA VAL A 449 4.08 -18.04 10.09
C VAL A 449 4.34 -18.65 11.47
N GLU A 450 4.07 -19.94 11.58
CA GLU A 450 4.43 -20.78 12.72
C GLU A 450 5.27 -21.93 12.19
N SER A 451 6.45 -22.14 12.76
CA SER A 451 7.37 -23.18 12.28
C SER A 451 8.23 -23.73 13.41
N GLU A 452 8.56 -25.01 13.29
CA GLU A 452 9.46 -25.68 14.23
C GLU A 452 10.45 -26.55 13.44
N PRO A 453 11.76 -26.43 13.72
CA PRO A 453 12.77 -27.26 13.03
C PRO A 453 12.44 -28.73 13.07
N GLY A 454 12.39 -29.38 11.91
CA GLY A 454 12.09 -30.80 11.75
C GLY A 454 10.61 -31.20 11.83
N LYS A 455 9.69 -30.23 12.05
CA LYS A 455 8.23 -30.48 12.08
C LYS A 455 7.48 -29.84 10.91
N GLY A 456 8.12 -28.89 10.21
CA GLY A 456 7.52 -28.17 9.10
C GLY A 456 7.10 -26.74 9.46
N SER A 457 6.34 -26.12 8.58
CA SER A 457 5.87 -24.73 8.72
C SER A 457 4.39 -24.63 8.39
N GLU A 458 3.73 -23.64 9.01
CA GLU A 458 2.36 -23.24 8.69
C GLU A 458 2.31 -21.75 8.44
N PHE A 459 1.91 -21.37 7.23
CA PHE A 459 1.66 -19.98 6.86
C PHE A 459 0.18 -19.73 6.88
N THR A 460 -0.22 -18.63 7.54
CA THR A 460 -1.61 -18.17 7.58
C THR A 460 -1.73 -16.84 6.90
N VAL A 461 -2.52 -16.77 5.83
CA VAL A 461 -2.85 -15.53 5.10
C VAL A 461 -4.30 -15.20 5.38
N SER A 462 -4.57 -14.03 5.95
CA SER A 462 -5.93 -13.54 6.21
C SER A 462 -6.22 -12.37 5.27
N LEU A 463 -7.29 -12.49 4.48
CA LEU A 463 -7.70 -11.49 3.50
C LEU A 463 -9.19 -11.20 3.63
N ARG A 464 -9.57 -9.94 3.40
CA ARG A 464 -10.96 -9.52 3.33
C ARG A 464 -11.35 -9.21 1.91
N PHE A 465 -12.44 -9.82 1.44
CA PHE A 465 -12.99 -9.59 0.11
C PHE A 465 -14.38 -8.98 0.19
N SER A 466 -14.76 -8.22 -0.83
CA SER A 466 -16.16 -7.88 -1.07
C SER A 466 -16.84 -9.05 -1.77
N ILE A 467 -18.10 -9.30 -1.42
CA ILE A 467 -18.89 -10.35 -2.06
C ILE A 467 -19.34 -9.83 -3.43
N SER A 468 -19.17 -10.65 -4.49
CA SER A 468 -19.59 -10.31 -5.83
C SER A 468 -21.08 -10.68 -6.03
N GLY A 469 -21.93 -9.65 -6.11
CA GLY A 469 -23.35 -9.80 -6.38
C GLY A 469 -24.25 -9.71 -5.14
N GLU A 470 -25.57 -9.58 -5.37
CA GLU A 470 -26.55 -9.77 -4.31
C GLU A 470 -26.40 -11.22 -3.79
N GLN A 471 -26.30 -11.39 -2.50
CA GLN A 471 -26.38 -12.72 -1.86
C GLN A 471 -27.61 -13.44 -2.41
N ALA A 472 -27.40 -14.25 -3.43
CA ALA A 472 -28.42 -15.19 -3.81
C ALA A 472 -28.60 -16.09 -2.59
N ALA A 473 -29.72 -15.91 -1.88
CA ALA A 473 -30.12 -16.81 -0.81
C ALA A 473 -29.85 -18.24 -1.30
N PRO A 474 -29.31 -19.15 -0.48
CA PRO A 474 -28.96 -20.49 -0.90
C PRO A 474 -30.18 -21.08 -1.61
N GLN A 475 -30.10 -21.08 -2.96
CA GLN A 475 -31.28 -21.50 -3.76
C GLN A 475 -31.39 -23.00 -3.54
N ARG A 476 -32.34 -23.37 -2.70
CA ARG A 476 -32.78 -24.76 -2.58
C ARG A 476 -33.12 -25.25 -3.96
N ILE A 477 -32.73 -26.46 -4.27
CA ILE A 477 -33.14 -27.13 -5.50
C ILE A 477 -34.47 -27.81 -5.18
N PRO A 478 -35.62 -27.30 -5.67
CA PRO A 478 -36.94 -27.81 -5.28
C PRO A 478 -37.10 -29.31 -5.51
N GLN A 479 -36.44 -29.85 -6.53
CA GLN A 479 -36.48 -31.27 -6.88
C GLN A 479 -35.76 -32.17 -5.87
N LEU A 480 -34.85 -31.62 -5.10
CA LEU A 480 -34.02 -32.34 -4.11
C LEU A 480 -34.55 -32.14 -2.66
N GLU A 481 -35.55 -31.28 -2.47
CA GLU A 481 -36.05 -30.96 -1.12
C GLU A 481 -36.59 -32.19 -0.41
N GLY A 482 -36.06 -32.46 0.78
CA GLY A 482 -36.46 -33.60 1.63
C GLY A 482 -35.87 -34.94 1.19
N LEU A 483 -35.21 -35.07 0.03
CA LEU A 483 -34.53 -36.29 -0.38
C LEU A 483 -33.33 -36.58 0.54
N ARG A 484 -33.00 -37.86 0.72
CA ARG A 484 -31.87 -38.32 1.58
C ARG A 484 -30.60 -38.54 0.78
N ALA A 485 -29.49 -38.08 1.32
CA ALA A 485 -28.16 -38.37 0.83
C ALA A 485 -27.29 -39.08 1.86
N LEU A 486 -26.38 -39.96 1.44
CA LEU A 486 -25.36 -40.56 2.27
C LEU A 486 -23.98 -40.10 1.81
N VAL A 487 -23.19 -39.61 2.77
CA VAL A 487 -21.79 -39.24 2.58
C VAL A 487 -20.90 -40.30 3.25
N ALA A 488 -19.93 -40.82 2.53
CA ALA A 488 -18.94 -41.77 3.07
C ALA A 488 -17.54 -41.28 2.72
N ASP A 489 -16.78 -40.89 3.74
CA ASP A 489 -15.44 -40.35 3.61
C ASP A 489 -14.67 -40.65 4.92
N ASP A 490 -13.43 -41.04 4.87
CA ASP A 490 -12.66 -41.36 6.08
C ASP A 490 -12.31 -40.11 6.93
N ASP A 491 -12.42 -38.92 6.32
CA ASP A 491 -12.25 -37.65 7.03
C ASP A 491 -13.61 -37.11 7.55
N THR A 492 -13.70 -37.01 8.89
CA THR A 492 -14.90 -36.53 9.57
C THR A 492 -15.26 -35.07 9.18
N ASP A 493 -14.27 -34.20 8.99
CA ASP A 493 -14.48 -32.79 8.65
C ASP A 493 -15.08 -32.69 7.24
N THR A 494 -14.58 -33.47 6.28
CA THR A 494 -15.14 -33.61 4.94
C THR A 494 -16.58 -34.09 5.00
N CYS A 495 -16.88 -35.14 5.76
CA CYS A 495 -18.24 -35.64 5.96
C CYS A 495 -19.19 -34.55 6.47
N LEU A 496 -18.79 -33.80 7.49
CA LEU A 496 -19.60 -32.74 8.08
C LEU A 496 -19.83 -31.58 7.11
N ASN A 497 -18.81 -31.15 6.40
CA ASN A 497 -18.88 -30.07 5.42
C ASN A 497 -19.81 -30.43 4.25
N VAL A 498 -19.63 -31.61 3.65
CA VAL A 498 -20.50 -32.09 2.56
C VAL A 498 -21.94 -32.25 3.07
N SER A 499 -22.14 -32.76 4.27
CA SER A 499 -23.49 -32.87 4.88
C SER A 499 -24.13 -31.51 5.11
N LYS A 500 -23.35 -30.49 5.52
CA LYS A 500 -23.83 -29.10 5.65
C LYS A 500 -24.27 -28.56 4.29
N MET A 501 -23.46 -28.73 3.26
CA MET A 501 -23.77 -28.31 1.87
C MET A 501 -25.07 -28.95 1.36
N LEU A 502 -25.24 -30.24 1.55
CA LEU A 502 -26.46 -30.97 1.15
C LEU A 502 -27.73 -30.43 1.86
N ARG A 503 -27.61 -30.10 3.16
CA ARG A 503 -28.72 -29.50 3.92
C ARG A 503 -29.07 -28.10 3.42
N MET A 504 -28.08 -27.30 3.02
CA MET A 504 -28.31 -25.99 2.42
C MET A 504 -29.04 -26.07 1.09
N ILE A 505 -28.78 -27.12 0.29
CA ILE A 505 -29.50 -27.42 -0.96
C ILE A 505 -30.95 -27.86 -0.68
N GLY A 506 -31.27 -28.31 0.55
CA GLY A 506 -32.60 -28.79 0.96
C GLY A 506 -32.70 -30.29 1.18
N MET A 507 -31.60 -31.03 1.10
CA MET A 507 -31.56 -32.48 1.30
C MET A 507 -31.42 -32.84 2.80
N ARG A 508 -31.85 -34.03 3.17
CA ARG A 508 -31.50 -34.69 4.43
C ARG A 508 -30.21 -35.46 4.21
N SER A 509 -29.19 -35.28 5.04
CA SER A 509 -27.89 -35.95 4.87
C SER A 509 -27.51 -36.75 6.10
N ASP A 510 -27.09 -37.98 5.87
CA ASP A 510 -26.39 -38.86 6.81
C ASP A 510 -24.95 -39.03 6.35
N TRP A 511 -24.05 -39.34 7.27
CA TRP A 511 -22.67 -39.56 6.93
C TRP A 511 -22.03 -40.68 7.75
N THR A 512 -20.92 -41.24 7.23
CA THR A 512 -20.13 -42.25 7.90
C THR A 512 -18.66 -42.18 7.46
N THR A 513 -17.76 -42.58 8.32
CA THR A 513 -16.30 -42.64 8.01
C THR A 513 -15.86 -44.06 7.58
N SER A 514 -16.80 -44.96 7.31
CA SER A 514 -16.53 -46.35 6.94
C SER A 514 -17.31 -46.76 5.71
N GLY A 515 -16.63 -47.35 4.75
CA GLY A 515 -17.24 -47.93 3.56
C GLY A 515 -18.16 -49.12 3.86
N HIS A 516 -17.81 -49.97 4.83
CA HIS A 516 -18.68 -51.03 5.30
C HIS A 516 -19.97 -50.51 5.91
N GLU A 517 -19.86 -49.51 6.77
CA GLU A 517 -21.02 -48.88 7.40
C GLU A 517 -21.93 -48.19 6.36
N ALA A 518 -21.36 -47.60 5.32
CA ALA A 518 -22.16 -47.04 4.22
C ALA A 518 -23.03 -48.08 3.56
N VAL A 519 -22.51 -49.28 3.32
CA VAL A 519 -23.32 -50.38 2.74
C VAL A 519 -24.42 -50.82 3.69
N VAL A 520 -24.09 -51.01 5.00
CA VAL A 520 -25.06 -51.43 6.03
C VAL A 520 -26.17 -50.40 6.17
N ARG A 521 -25.86 -49.11 6.30
CA ARG A 521 -26.82 -48.02 6.41
C ARG A 521 -27.71 -47.93 5.15
N THR A 522 -27.18 -48.26 3.96
CA THR A 522 -27.96 -48.30 2.73
C THR A 522 -28.99 -49.42 2.80
N GLN A 523 -28.62 -50.61 3.28
CA GLN A 523 -29.52 -51.71 3.44
C GLN A 523 -30.62 -51.41 4.45
N ASP A 524 -30.24 -50.91 5.64
CA ASP A 524 -31.20 -50.52 6.70
C ASP A 524 -32.20 -49.46 6.20
N ALA A 525 -31.73 -48.47 5.44
CA ALA A 525 -32.59 -47.41 4.91
C ALA A 525 -33.63 -47.97 3.92
N ILE A 526 -33.23 -48.96 3.09
CA ILE A 526 -34.16 -49.64 2.17
C ILE A 526 -35.17 -50.46 2.95
N GLU A 527 -34.77 -51.20 3.95
CA GLU A 527 -35.66 -52.01 4.80
C GLU A 527 -36.67 -51.14 5.55
N GLN A 528 -36.29 -49.91 5.95
CA GLN A 528 -37.14 -48.92 6.61
C GLN A 528 -38.03 -48.15 5.62
N GLY A 529 -37.87 -48.31 4.33
CA GLY A 529 -38.64 -47.60 3.29
C GLY A 529 -38.26 -46.12 3.12
N ASP A 530 -37.12 -45.68 3.68
CA ASP A 530 -36.58 -44.29 3.57
C ASP A 530 -35.17 -44.35 2.95
N GLY A 531 -35.08 -44.89 1.74
CA GLY A 531 -33.81 -45.11 1.04
C GLY A 531 -33.09 -43.81 0.68
N PHE A 532 -31.80 -43.90 0.43
CA PHE A 532 -30.98 -42.77 -0.04
C PHE A 532 -31.20 -42.53 -1.53
N HIS A 533 -31.24 -41.25 -1.90
CA HIS A 533 -31.47 -40.77 -3.26
C HIS A 533 -30.19 -40.25 -3.93
N VAL A 534 -29.14 -40.01 -3.18
CA VAL A 534 -27.82 -39.61 -3.62
C VAL A 534 -26.76 -40.23 -2.72
N PHE A 535 -25.67 -40.66 -3.28
CA PHE A 535 -24.49 -41.13 -2.58
C PHE A 535 -23.29 -40.30 -2.98
N ILE A 536 -22.49 -39.84 -1.98
CA ILE A 536 -21.21 -39.17 -2.15
C ILE A 536 -20.18 -40.01 -1.44
N ILE A 537 -19.27 -40.63 -2.17
CA ILE A 537 -18.37 -41.65 -1.66
C ILE A 537 -16.93 -41.26 -1.98
N ASP A 538 -16.07 -41.23 -0.96
CA ASP A 538 -14.64 -41.06 -1.19
C ASP A 538 -14.04 -42.27 -1.94
N TRP A 539 -13.08 -41.97 -2.83
CA TRP A 539 -12.34 -43.00 -3.55
C TRP A 539 -11.49 -43.88 -2.63
N MET A 540 -10.87 -43.29 -1.60
CA MET A 540 -9.87 -43.93 -0.76
C MET A 540 -10.35 -44.09 0.69
N ILE A 541 -11.36 -44.91 0.95
CA ILE A 541 -11.77 -45.25 2.30
C ILE A 541 -10.93 -46.43 2.78
N PRO A 542 -10.27 -46.37 3.97
CA PRO A 542 -9.30 -47.37 4.40
C PRO A 542 -9.82 -48.80 4.60
N ASP A 543 -11.08 -48.93 5.06
CA ASP A 543 -11.71 -50.23 5.38
C ASP A 543 -12.31 -50.92 4.13
N LEU A 544 -12.79 -50.13 3.18
CA LEU A 544 -13.36 -50.63 1.91
C LEU A 544 -13.20 -49.57 0.83
N ASN A 545 -12.45 -49.89 -0.23
CA ASN A 545 -12.22 -48.99 -1.35
C ASN A 545 -13.56 -48.47 -1.93
N GLY A 546 -13.63 -47.17 -2.22
CA GLY A 546 -14.85 -46.50 -2.69
C GLY A 546 -15.50 -47.20 -3.88
N LEU A 547 -14.73 -47.73 -4.83
CA LEU A 547 -15.27 -48.47 -5.96
C LEU A 547 -15.99 -49.77 -5.56
N GLU A 548 -15.45 -50.48 -4.57
CA GLU A 548 -16.09 -51.66 -4.02
C GLU A 548 -17.34 -51.29 -3.21
N VAL A 549 -17.33 -50.15 -2.50
CA VAL A 549 -18.53 -49.61 -1.84
C VAL A 549 -19.61 -49.33 -2.91
N VAL A 550 -19.25 -48.68 -4.02
CA VAL A 550 -20.18 -48.45 -5.15
C VAL A 550 -20.77 -49.75 -5.69
N ARG A 551 -19.92 -50.79 -5.97
CA ARG A 551 -20.36 -52.06 -6.46
C ARG A 551 -21.35 -52.75 -5.52
N ARG A 552 -21.12 -52.66 -4.20
CA ARG A 552 -22.06 -53.24 -3.20
C ARG A 552 -23.34 -52.50 -3.09
N ILE A 553 -23.26 -51.16 -3.05
CA ILE A 553 -24.43 -50.29 -3.00
C ILE A 553 -25.30 -50.48 -4.28
N ARG A 554 -24.68 -50.56 -5.46
CA ARG A 554 -25.40 -50.78 -6.73
C ARG A 554 -26.19 -52.08 -6.77
N ARG A 555 -25.72 -53.14 -6.09
CA ARG A 555 -26.48 -54.40 -5.95
C ARG A 555 -27.75 -54.24 -5.11
N LEU A 556 -27.81 -53.21 -4.24
CA LEU A 556 -28.94 -52.95 -3.36
C LEU A 556 -29.96 -51.98 -4.00
N ILE A 557 -29.46 -50.92 -4.71
CA ILE A 557 -30.34 -49.81 -5.17
C ILE A 557 -30.59 -49.78 -6.66
N GLY A 558 -29.91 -50.59 -7.49
CA GLY A 558 -30.01 -50.55 -8.96
C GLY A 558 -29.23 -49.39 -9.60
N SER A 559 -29.59 -49.04 -10.85
CA SER A 559 -28.79 -48.13 -11.68
C SER A 559 -29.20 -46.66 -11.62
N ASN A 560 -30.38 -46.31 -11.13
CA ASN A 560 -30.98 -44.97 -11.31
C ASN A 560 -30.56 -43.95 -10.26
N THR A 561 -30.12 -44.36 -9.08
CA THR A 561 -29.71 -43.44 -8.00
C THR A 561 -28.32 -42.88 -8.29
N PRO A 562 -28.10 -41.56 -8.29
CA PRO A 562 -26.78 -40.96 -8.48
C PRO A 562 -25.78 -41.40 -7.42
N ILE A 563 -24.58 -41.85 -7.86
CA ILE A 563 -23.42 -42.09 -7.02
C ILE A 563 -22.30 -41.24 -7.54
N ILE A 564 -21.82 -40.34 -6.69
CA ILE A 564 -20.74 -39.40 -6.97
C ILE A 564 -19.50 -39.86 -6.22
N ILE A 565 -18.39 -39.99 -6.90
CA ILE A 565 -17.09 -40.28 -6.29
C ILE A 565 -16.35 -38.98 -6.02
N LEU A 566 -15.90 -38.78 -4.77
CA LEU A 566 -14.92 -37.74 -4.42
C LEU A 566 -13.51 -38.30 -4.61
N THR A 567 -12.62 -37.54 -5.23
CA THR A 567 -11.25 -37.96 -5.44
C THR A 567 -10.28 -36.79 -5.34
N ALA A 568 -9.13 -37.02 -4.73
CA ALA A 568 -7.99 -36.08 -4.70
C ALA A 568 -7.08 -36.23 -5.95
N TYR A 569 -7.31 -37.24 -6.78
CA TYR A 569 -6.46 -37.60 -7.92
C TYR A 569 -7.18 -37.36 -9.25
N ASP A 570 -6.38 -37.29 -10.33
CA ASP A 570 -6.91 -37.33 -11.68
C ASP A 570 -7.58 -38.69 -11.94
N TRP A 571 -8.86 -38.67 -12.30
CA TRP A 571 -9.68 -39.88 -12.49
C TRP A 571 -9.59 -40.46 -13.91
N ALA A 572 -8.85 -39.82 -14.83
CA ALA A 572 -8.75 -40.24 -16.22
C ALA A 572 -8.38 -41.74 -16.38
N ASP A 573 -7.48 -42.22 -15.52
CA ASP A 573 -7.00 -43.64 -15.53
C ASP A 573 -8.05 -44.64 -14.98
N ILE A 574 -9.00 -44.15 -14.14
CA ILE A 574 -9.97 -45.00 -13.43
C ILE A 574 -11.40 -44.80 -13.91
N GLU A 575 -11.66 -43.83 -14.78
CA GLU A 575 -13.00 -43.43 -15.24
C GLU A 575 -13.76 -44.59 -15.86
N VAL A 576 -13.10 -45.38 -16.71
CA VAL A 576 -13.71 -46.50 -17.40
C VAL A 576 -14.18 -47.59 -16.43
N GLU A 577 -13.34 -47.93 -15.43
CA GLU A 577 -13.66 -48.94 -14.43
C GLU A 577 -14.78 -48.45 -13.49
N ALA A 578 -14.71 -47.19 -13.07
CA ALA A 578 -15.71 -46.60 -12.19
C ALA A 578 -17.07 -46.43 -12.85
N LYS A 579 -17.10 -46.02 -14.12
CA LYS A 579 -18.34 -45.98 -14.90
C LYS A 579 -18.92 -47.36 -15.07
N ALA A 580 -18.10 -48.38 -15.32
CA ALA A 580 -18.54 -49.76 -15.38
C ALA A 580 -19.10 -50.30 -14.05
N ALA A 581 -18.59 -49.79 -12.93
CA ALA A 581 -19.10 -50.08 -11.59
C ALA A 581 -20.40 -49.33 -11.25
N GLY A 582 -20.81 -48.39 -12.08
CA GLY A 582 -22.05 -47.61 -11.91
C GLY A 582 -21.89 -46.26 -11.25
N VAL A 583 -20.69 -45.66 -11.22
CA VAL A 583 -20.47 -44.27 -10.82
C VAL A 583 -21.17 -43.35 -11.82
N THR A 584 -21.90 -42.36 -11.29
CA THR A 584 -22.66 -41.41 -12.12
C THR A 584 -21.81 -40.18 -12.45
N ALA A 585 -21.03 -39.67 -11.48
CA ALA A 585 -20.21 -38.50 -11.65
C ALA A 585 -18.97 -38.58 -10.75
N PHE A 586 -17.94 -37.82 -11.14
CA PHE A 586 -16.73 -37.58 -10.32
C PHE A 586 -16.71 -36.15 -9.87
N CYS A 587 -16.16 -35.93 -8.69
CA CYS A 587 -15.91 -34.62 -8.17
C CYS A 587 -14.50 -34.57 -7.54
N ALA A 588 -13.75 -33.53 -7.87
CA ALA A 588 -12.44 -33.31 -7.28
C ALA A 588 -12.58 -32.81 -5.83
N LYS A 589 -11.72 -33.27 -4.93
CA LYS A 589 -11.51 -32.61 -3.65
C LYS A 589 -10.60 -31.38 -3.85
N PRO A 590 -10.92 -30.22 -3.24
CA PRO A 590 -12.02 -29.95 -2.33
C PRO A 590 -13.35 -29.78 -3.06
N LEU A 591 -14.44 -30.23 -2.45
CA LEU A 591 -15.78 -30.07 -3.00
C LEU A 591 -16.33 -28.67 -2.71
N PHE A 592 -16.76 -27.99 -3.75
CA PHE A 592 -17.40 -26.67 -3.67
C PHE A 592 -18.93 -26.76 -3.78
N MET A 593 -19.64 -25.80 -3.18
CA MET A 593 -21.10 -25.73 -3.23
C MET A 593 -21.62 -25.59 -4.67
N SER A 594 -20.98 -24.72 -5.46
CA SER A 594 -21.31 -24.52 -6.87
C SER A 594 -21.17 -25.80 -7.68
N GLU A 595 -20.10 -26.57 -7.46
CA GLU A 595 -19.82 -27.84 -8.14
C GLU A 595 -20.80 -28.93 -7.72
N LEU A 596 -21.04 -29.07 -6.40
CA LEU A 596 -22.03 -30.01 -5.88
C LEU A 596 -23.42 -29.74 -6.45
N ARG A 597 -23.84 -28.48 -6.52
CA ARG A 597 -25.09 -28.06 -7.11
C ARG A 597 -25.18 -28.39 -8.58
N ARG A 598 -24.13 -28.12 -9.37
CA ARG A 598 -24.05 -28.46 -10.79
C ARG A 598 -24.27 -29.96 -11.02
N ILE A 599 -23.52 -30.79 -10.31
CA ILE A 599 -23.58 -32.25 -10.43
C ILE A 599 -24.97 -32.79 -10.02
N LEU A 600 -25.54 -32.26 -8.93
CA LEU A 600 -26.84 -32.70 -8.46
C LEU A 600 -28.01 -32.17 -9.30
N ALA A 601 -27.85 -31.04 -9.98
CA ALA A 601 -28.87 -30.48 -10.87
C ALA A 601 -28.84 -31.12 -12.30
N GLU A 602 -27.70 -31.61 -12.75
CA GLU A 602 -27.50 -32.15 -14.12
C GLU A 602 -28.56 -33.18 -14.55
N PRO A 603 -28.98 -34.15 -13.69
CA PRO A 603 -30.02 -35.11 -14.06
C PRO A 603 -31.43 -34.50 -14.32
N PHE A 604 -31.64 -33.25 -13.88
CA PHE A 604 -32.94 -32.54 -13.96
C PHE A 604 -32.95 -31.42 -15.00
N LEU A 605 -31.82 -31.17 -15.69
CA LEU A 605 -31.71 -30.16 -16.76
C LEU A 605 -32.21 -30.77 -18.10
N PRO A 606 -32.91 -29.99 -18.96
CA PRO A 606 -33.27 -30.44 -20.30
C PRO A 606 -32.01 -30.76 -21.12
N ALA A 607 -32.07 -31.80 -21.92
CA ALA A 607 -30.94 -32.36 -22.69
C ALA A 607 -30.29 -31.39 -23.71
N GLU A 608 -30.85 -30.22 -23.93
CA GLU A 608 -30.32 -29.20 -24.85
C GLU A 608 -29.15 -28.36 -24.30
N ALA A 609 -28.87 -28.41 -22.98
CA ALA A 609 -27.79 -27.66 -22.35
C ALA A 609 -26.45 -28.43 -22.24
N ALA A 610 -26.48 -29.74 -22.54
CA ALA A 610 -25.31 -30.63 -22.31
C ALA A 610 -24.34 -30.75 -23.50
N GLU A 611 -24.64 -30.17 -24.67
CA GLU A 611 -23.80 -30.32 -25.87
C GLU A 611 -22.71 -29.25 -26.08
N GLN A 612 -22.46 -28.38 -25.11
CA GLN A 612 -21.46 -27.32 -25.29
C GLN A 612 -20.07 -27.63 -24.69
N THR A 613 -19.81 -28.86 -24.23
CA THR A 613 -18.52 -29.26 -23.72
C THR A 613 -17.84 -30.25 -24.66
N GLU A 614 -16.64 -29.90 -25.17
CA GLU A 614 -15.68 -30.72 -25.95
C GLU A 614 -15.94 -30.92 -27.44
N LYS A 615 -16.00 -29.82 -28.23
CA LYS A 615 -15.47 -29.88 -29.59
C LYS A 615 -13.96 -29.59 -29.52
N LYS A 616 -13.09 -30.57 -29.76
CA LYS A 616 -11.71 -30.35 -30.19
C LYS A 616 -11.75 -29.39 -31.38
N ALA A 617 -11.32 -28.14 -31.17
CA ALA A 617 -11.26 -27.18 -32.26
C ALA A 617 -10.19 -27.67 -33.25
N ASP A 618 -10.61 -27.98 -34.49
CA ASP A 618 -9.71 -28.31 -35.58
C ASP A 618 -9.21 -26.99 -36.17
N PHE A 619 -7.93 -26.67 -35.99
CA PHE A 619 -7.31 -25.44 -36.49
C PHE A 619 -6.72 -25.59 -37.90
N VAL A 620 -6.88 -26.76 -38.53
CA VAL A 620 -6.34 -27.03 -39.85
C VAL A 620 -6.95 -26.09 -40.88
N GLY A 621 -6.07 -25.35 -41.59
CA GLY A 621 -6.45 -24.36 -42.59
C GLY A 621 -6.77 -22.96 -42.09
N LYS A 622 -6.64 -22.69 -40.75
CA LYS A 622 -6.72 -21.34 -40.21
C LYS A 622 -5.40 -20.59 -40.43
N ARG A 623 -5.50 -19.36 -40.94
CA ARG A 623 -4.36 -18.52 -41.29
C ARG A 623 -4.17 -17.35 -40.35
N LEU A 624 -3.00 -17.27 -39.72
CA LEU A 624 -2.65 -16.23 -38.75
C LEU A 624 -1.57 -15.29 -39.34
N LEU A 625 -1.63 -14.01 -38.95
CA LEU A 625 -0.57 -13.06 -39.21
C LEU A 625 0.17 -12.75 -37.88
N VAL A 626 1.42 -13.15 -37.79
CA VAL A 626 2.30 -12.87 -36.64
C VAL A 626 3.12 -11.60 -36.92
N VAL A 627 2.97 -10.60 -36.07
CA VAL A 627 3.65 -9.32 -36.18
C VAL A 627 4.59 -9.16 -34.98
N GLU A 628 5.88 -9.26 -35.25
CA GLU A 628 6.96 -9.27 -34.24
C GLU A 628 8.24 -8.71 -34.85
N ASP A 629 8.88 -7.74 -34.22
CA ASP A 629 10.10 -7.13 -34.75
C ASP A 629 11.35 -7.98 -34.51
N ASN A 630 11.40 -8.69 -33.38
CA ASN A 630 12.50 -9.59 -33.07
C ASN A 630 12.45 -10.88 -33.90
N ALA A 631 13.48 -11.11 -34.71
CA ALA A 631 13.53 -12.27 -35.60
C ALA A 631 13.44 -13.62 -34.87
N LEU A 632 14.09 -13.73 -33.68
CA LEU A 632 14.07 -14.97 -32.89
C LEU A 632 12.68 -15.23 -32.28
N ASN A 633 12.05 -14.20 -31.69
CA ASN A 633 10.69 -14.35 -31.16
C ASN A 633 9.69 -14.70 -32.25
N ARG A 634 9.86 -14.09 -33.41
CA ARG A 634 9.01 -14.36 -34.59
C ARG A 634 9.16 -15.81 -35.07
N GLU A 635 10.39 -16.35 -35.14
CA GLU A 635 10.67 -17.72 -35.50
C GLU A 635 10.05 -18.72 -34.50
N ILE A 636 10.19 -18.44 -33.20
CA ILE A 636 9.58 -19.28 -32.13
C ILE A 636 8.05 -19.29 -32.29
N ALA A 637 7.43 -18.11 -32.43
CA ALA A 637 5.97 -18.02 -32.55
C ALA A 637 5.46 -18.75 -33.82
N VAL A 638 6.13 -18.62 -34.94
CA VAL A 638 5.79 -19.30 -36.18
C VAL A 638 5.88 -20.82 -36.02
N THR A 639 6.99 -21.31 -35.48
CA THR A 639 7.19 -22.75 -35.27
C THR A 639 6.10 -23.33 -34.36
N MET A 640 5.80 -22.66 -33.25
CA MET A 640 4.75 -23.10 -32.32
C MET A 640 3.37 -23.16 -32.98
N LEU A 641 3.03 -22.18 -33.79
CA LEU A 641 1.74 -22.11 -34.46
C LEU A 641 1.64 -23.13 -35.60
N GLU A 642 2.71 -23.33 -36.38
CA GLU A 642 2.74 -24.37 -37.46
C GLU A 642 2.64 -25.78 -36.88
N GLU A 643 3.29 -26.07 -35.74
CA GLU A 643 3.10 -27.33 -34.99
C GLU A 643 1.65 -27.49 -34.49
N GLY A 644 0.97 -26.39 -34.18
CA GLY A 644 -0.46 -26.34 -33.82
C GLY A 644 -1.42 -26.53 -35.03
N GLY A 645 -0.90 -26.62 -36.26
CA GLY A 645 -1.67 -26.85 -37.48
C GLY A 645 -2.16 -25.57 -38.19
N PHE A 646 -1.67 -24.39 -37.80
CA PHE A 646 -2.00 -23.12 -38.43
C PHE A 646 -1.12 -22.83 -39.66
N GLU A 647 -1.67 -22.09 -40.62
CA GLU A 647 -0.87 -21.42 -41.67
C GLU A 647 -0.42 -20.03 -41.15
N VAL A 648 0.88 -19.72 -41.21
CA VAL A 648 1.40 -18.51 -40.59
C VAL A 648 2.09 -17.61 -41.59
N ASP A 649 1.61 -16.38 -41.68
CA ASP A 649 2.33 -15.27 -42.33
C ASP A 649 2.98 -14.37 -41.27
N THR A 650 4.07 -13.68 -41.65
CA THR A 650 4.79 -12.84 -40.71
C THR A 650 4.91 -11.39 -41.17
N ALA A 651 5.04 -10.47 -40.20
CA ALA A 651 5.39 -9.07 -40.47
C ALA A 651 6.38 -8.59 -39.41
N GLU A 652 7.37 -7.79 -39.79
CA GLU A 652 8.45 -7.32 -38.93
C GLU A 652 8.15 -6.00 -38.21
N ASN A 653 7.03 -5.36 -38.49
CA ASN A 653 6.53 -4.15 -37.84
C ASN A 653 5.07 -3.90 -38.18
N GLY A 654 4.43 -2.98 -37.44
CA GLY A 654 3.01 -2.66 -37.62
C GLY A 654 2.67 -2.14 -39.02
N LYS A 655 3.57 -1.42 -39.69
CA LYS A 655 3.32 -0.91 -41.05
C LYS A 655 3.21 -2.04 -42.07
N VAL A 656 4.15 -2.99 -42.03
CA VAL A 656 4.13 -4.18 -42.89
C VAL A 656 2.87 -5.00 -42.66
N ALA A 657 2.44 -5.11 -41.39
CA ALA A 657 1.19 -5.81 -41.05
C ALA A 657 -0.04 -5.13 -41.68
N VAL A 658 -0.17 -3.81 -41.53
CA VAL A 658 -1.27 -3.04 -42.14
C VAL A 658 -1.26 -3.17 -43.65
N ASP A 659 -0.11 -3.11 -44.29
CA ASP A 659 0.01 -3.23 -45.76
C ASP A 659 -0.36 -4.65 -46.24
N LYS A 660 0.04 -5.70 -45.50
CA LYS A 660 -0.36 -7.08 -45.78
C LYS A 660 -1.88 -7.29 -45.64
N VAL A 661 -2.47 -6.84 -44.53
CA VAL A 661 -3.94 -6.93 -44.33
C VAL A 661 -4.68 -6.12 -45.40
N ARG A 662 -4.20 -4.96 -45.79
CA ARG A 662 -4.78 -4.14 -46.86
C ARG A 662 -4.74 -4.85 -48.20
N ALA A 663 -3.62 -5.49 -48.54
CA ALA A 663 -3.38 -6.15 -49.82
C ALA A 663 -4.05 -7.52 -49.93
N SER A 664 -4.34 -8.21 -48.80
CA SER A 664 -4.97 -9.52 -48.79
C SER A 664 -6.43 -9.48 -49.29
N ALA A 665 -6.99 -10.62 -49.68
CA ALA A 665 -8.43 -10.75 -49.91
C ALA A 665 -9.18 -10.65 -48.57
N PRO A 666 -10.45 -10.19 -48.53
CA PRO A 666 -11.30 -10.32 -47.32
C PRO A 666 -11.33 -11.79 -46.86
N GLY A 667 -11.29 -12.03 -45.54
CA GLY A 667 -11.27 -13.38 -44.97
C GLY A 667 -9.94 -14.16 -45.16
N TYR A 668 -8.88 -13.56 -45.71
CA TYR A 668 -7.61 -14.26 -45.91
C TYR A 668 -6.87 -14.58 -44.61
N TYR A 669 -6.94 -13.71 -43.62
CA TYR A 669 -6.46 -13.95 -42.27
C TYR A 669 -7.63 -14.16 -41.33
N ASP A 670 -7.50 -15.15 -40.44
CA ASP A 670 -8.49 -15.43 -39.39
C ASP A 670 -8.22 -14.61 -38.12
N LEU A 671 -6.93 -14.29 -37.85
CA LEU A 671 -6.52 -13.51 -36.67
C LEU A 671 -5.11 -12.92 -36.86
N VAL A 672 -4.85 -11.80 -36.19
CA VAL A 672 -3.52 -11.16 -36.10
C VAL A 672 -3.01 -11.24 -34.69
N LEU A 673 -1.81 -11.80 -34.50
CA LEU A 673 -1.02 -11.69 -33.28
C LEU A 673 -0.07 -10.49 -33.44
N MET A 674 -0.27 -9.44 -32.64
CA MET A 674 0.36 -8.14 -32.83
C MET A 674 1.23 -7.77 -31.63
N ASP A 675 2.54 -7.70 -31.79
CA ASP A 675 3.39 -7.09 -30.79
C ASP A 675 3.09 -5.61 -30.58
N ILE A 676 3.10 -5.15 -29.35
CA ILE A 676 2.82 -3.76 -29.01
C ILE A 676 4.03 -2.87 -29.31
N GLN A 677 5.22 -3.27 -28.86
CA GLN A 677 6.43 -2.45 -28.93
C GLN A 677 7.28 -2.80 -30.15
N MET A 678 7.04 -2.11 -31.24
CA MET A 678 7.78 -2.30 -32.48
C MET A 678 8.26 -0.98 -33.09
N PRO A 679 9.38 -0.99 -33.80
CA PRO A 679 9.87 0.18 -34.52
C PRO A 679 8.96 0.54 -35.71
N ILE A 680 9.11 1.76 -36.23
CA ILE A 680 8.41 2.31 -37.42
C ILE A 680 6.92 2.55 -37.14
N MET A 681 6.17 1.56 -36.70
CA MET A 681 4.75 1.63 -36.32
C MET A 681 4.50 0.62 -35.20
N ASP A 682 4.09 1.12 -34.05
CA ASP A 682 3.73 0.30 -32.90
C ASP A 682 2.42 -0.47 -33.12
N GLY A 683 2.16 -1.47 -32.29
CA GLY A 683 0.98 -2.34 -32.41
C GLY A 683 -0.33 -1.58 -32.24
N TYR A 684 -0.38 -0.56 -31.38
CA TYR A 684 -1.59 0.24 -31.19
C TYR A 684 -1.93 1.07 -32.42
N ALA A 685 -0.93 1.69 -33.03
CA ALA A 685 -1.10 2.44 -34.28
C ALA A 685 -1.49 1.52 -35.43
N ALA A 686 -0.91 0.32 -35.49
CA ALA A 686 -1.24 -0.69 -36.50
C ALA A 686 -2.70 -1.18 -36.36
N ALA A 687 -3.14 -1.49 -35.12
CA ALA A 687 -4.53 -1.89 -34.86
C ALA A 687 -5.52 -0.80 -35.28
N ARG A 688 -5.30 0.45 -34.88
CA ARG A 688 -6.13 1.58 -35.31
C ARG A 688 -6.15 1.73 -36.84
N ALA A 689 -5.03 1.54 -37.50
CA ALA A 689 -4.95 1.62 -38.97
C ALA A 689 -5.70 0.48 -39.64
N ILE A 690 -5.68 -0.75 -39.11
CA ILE A 690 -6.48 -1.89 -39.60
C ILE A 690 -7.96 -1.60 -39.39
N ARG A 691 -8.36 -1.09 -38.21
CA ARG A 691 -9.77 -0.73 -37.90
C ARG A 691 -10.33 0.37 -38.80
N ALA A 692 -9.43 1.23 -39.31
CA ALA A 692 -9.79 2.31 -40.25
C ALA A 692 -9.85 1.89 -41.73
N LEU A 693 -9.61 0.62 -42.05
CA LEU A 693 -9.73 0.13 -43.43
C LEU A 693 -11.17 0.23 -43.95
N PRO A 694 -11.38 0.57 -45.22
CA PRO A 694 -12.74 0.72 -45.78
C PRO A 694 -13.53 -0.59 -45.91
N ASP A 695 -12.85 -1.74 -45.91
CA ASP A 695 -13.46 -3.06 -45.97
C ASP A 695 -13.83 -3.50 -44.55
N ALA A 696 -15.12 -3.76 -44.31
CA ALA A 696 -15.67 -4.10 -43.01
C ALA A 696 -15.14 -5.43 -42.44
N GLU A 697 -14.89 -6.43 -43.32
CA GLU A 697 -14.36 -7.72 -42.91
C GLU A 697 -12.90 -7.61 -42.46
N LYS A 698 -12.09 -6.86 -43.19
CA LYS A 698 -10.71 -6.55 -42.80
C LYS A 698 -10.64 -5.68 -41.52
N ALA A 699 -11.50 -4.69 -41.41
CA ALA A 699 -11.61 -3.85 -40.23
C ALA A 699 -12.09 -4.62 -38.99
N GLY A 700 -12.90 -5.66 -39.17
CA GLY A 700 -13.39 -6.57 -38.12
C GLY A 700 -12.42 -7.70 -37.74
N LEU A 701 -11.31 -7.88 -38.46
CA LEU A 701 -10.33 -8.95 -38.21
C LEU A 701 -9.89 -8.99 -36.73
N PRO A 702 -10.00 -10.14 -36.04
CA PRO A 702 -9.53 -10.26 -34.67
C PRO A 702 -8.04 -9.93 -34.54
N ILE A 703 -7.70 -9.04 -33.59
CA ILE A 703 -6.33 -8.65 -33.30
C ILE A 703 -6.07 -8.93 -31.83
N VAL A 704 -5.07 -9.73 -31.54
CA VAL A 704 -4.61 -10.05 -30.18
C VAL A 704 -3.27 -9.42 -29.96
N ALA A 705 -3.16 -8.60 -28.90
CA ALA A 705 -1.91 -7.98 -28.51
C ALA A 705 -0.94 -9.01 -27.92
N MET A 706 0.31 -9.00 -28.33
CA MET A 706 1.42 -9.68 -27.66
C MET A 706 2.17 -8.64 -26.83
N THR A 707 2.25 -8.82 -25.51
CA THR A 707 2.87 -7.84 -24.61
C THR A 707 3.98 -8.48 -23.79
N ALA A 708 5.06 -7.73 -23.51
CA ALA A 708 6.10 -8.16 -22.59
C ALA A 708 5.59 -8.17 -21.13
N ASN A 709 4.47 -7.49 -20.86
CA ASN A 709 3.90 -7.31 -19.53
C ASN A 709 2.38 -7.40 -19.62
N ALA A 710 1.76 -8.21 -18.75
CA ALA A 710 0.31 -8.36 -18.66
C ALA A 710 -0.34 -7.27 -17.79
N PHE A 711 0.05 -5.96 -17.97
CA PHE A 711 -0.47 -4.89 -17.12
C PHE A 711 -1.73 -4.24 -17.70
N ASP A 712 -2.58 -3.77 -16.78
CA ASP A 712 -3.83 -3.08 -17.07
C ASP A 712 -3.69 -1.91 -18.03
N GLU A 713 -2.59 -1.17 -17.94
CA GLU A 713 -2.36 0.00 -18.79
C GLU A 713 -2.18 -0.43 -20.26
N ASP A 714 -1.46 -1.52 -20.50
CA ASP A 714 -1.27 -2.07 -21.83
C ASP A 714 -2.57 -2.72 -22.36
N ARG A 715 -3.32 -3.40 -21.49
CA ARG A 715 -4.61 -3.98 -21.82
C ARG A 715 -5.63 -2.91 -22.18
N GLN A 716 -5.80 -1.87 -21.34
CA GLN A 716 -6.71 -0.76 -21.62
C GLN A 716 -6.33 -0.01 -22.90
N ASN A 717 -5.04 0.15 -23.18
CA ASN A 717 -4.56 0.78 -24.38
C ASN A 717 -4.81 -0.09 -25.61
N ALA A 718 -4.68 -1.42 -25.50
CA ALA A 718 -4.99 -2.37 -26.55
C ALA A 718 -6.51 -2.35 -26.86
N GLU A 719 -7.36 -2.38 -25.86
CA GLU A 719 -8.83 -2.26 -26.01
C GLU A 719 -9.23 -0.93 -26.68
N LYS A 720 -8.64 0.21 -26.21
CA LYS A 720 -8.86 1.53 -26.83
C LYS A 720 -8.36 1.60 -28.28
N ALA A 721 -7.35 0.83 -28.62
CA ALA A 721 -6.87 0.72 -29.99
C ALA A 721 -7.72 -0.21 -30.87
N GLY A 722 -8.72 -0.89 -30.29
CA GLY A 722 -9.64 -1.80 -30.99
C GLY A 722 -9.11 -3.24 -31.10
N MET A 723 -8.20 -3.66 -30.23
CA MET A 723 -7.76 -5.05 -30.16
C MET A 723 -8.79 -5.91 -29.39
N ASN A 724 -8.82 -7.21 -29.68
CA ASN A 724 -9.83 -8.14 -29.18
C ASN A 724 -9.36 -9.01 -28.00
N GLY A 725 -8.08 -8.95 -27.67
CA GLY A 725 -7.48 -9.71 -26.59
C GLY A 725 -6.01 -9.38 -26.40
N HIS A 726 -5.39 -9.99 -25.41
CA HIS A 726 -3.96 -9.84 -25.13
C HIS A 726 -3.35 -11.17 -24.71
N LEU A 727 -2.06 -11.35 -24.97
CA LEU A 727 -1.24 -12.50 -24.62
C LEU A 727 0.10 -12.01 -24.07
N SER A 728 0.49 -12.44 -22.90
CA SER A 728 1.78 -12.05 -22.29
C SER A 728 2.94 -12.89 -22.84
N LYS A 729 4.05 -12.26 -23.15
CA LYS A 729 5.31 -12.93 -23.52
C LYS A 729 6.13 -13.25 -22.26
N PRO A 730 6.82 -14.39 -22.16
CA PRO A 730 6.73 -15.51 -23.10
C PRO A 730 5.44 -16.32 -22.90
N PHE A 731 4.79 -16.68 -23.96
CA PHE A 731 3.61 -17.54 -23.94
C PHE A 731 3.99 -18.99 -24.25
N ASP A 732 3.25 -19.94 -23.63
CA ASP A 732 3.37 -21.35 -23.95
C ASP A 732 2.30 -21.79 -24.99
N MET A 733 2.47 -22.98 -25.52
CA MET A 733 1.56 -23.52 -26.55
C MET A 733 0.14 -23.68 -26.00
N GLN A 734 -0.07 -24.06 -24.74
CA GLN A 734 -1.40 -24.28 -24.18
C GLN A 734 -2.16 -22.95 -24.01
N GLN A 735 -1.51 -21.93 -23.46
CA GLN A 735 -2.08 -20.61 -23.32
C GLN A 735 -2.46 -20.01 -24.68
N LEU A 736 -1.56 -20.13 -25.66
CA LEU A 736 -1.80 -19.67 -27.02
C LEU A 736 -3.02 -20.37 -27.65
N LEU A 737 -3.08 -21.70 -27.61
CA LEU A 737 -4.17 -22.48 -28.17
C LEU A 737 -5.51 -22.25 -27.45
N THR A 738 -5.50 -22.08 -26.13
CA THR A 738 -6.72 -21.76 -25.36
C THR A 738 -7.28 -20.41 -25.77
N MET A 739 -6.45 -19.39 -25.87
CA MET A 739 -6.86 -18.06 -26.32
C MET A 739 -7.36 -18.07 -27.77
N LEU A 740 -6.66 -18.80 -28.65
CA LEU A 740 -7.08 -18.94 -30.05
C LEU A 740 -8.43 -19.68 -30.19
N ARG A 741 -8.70 -20.68 -29.36
CA ARG A 741 -10.03 -21.33 -29.28
C ARG A 741 -11.11 -20.32 -28.94
N GLU A 742 -10.89 -19.52 -27.92
CA GLU A 742 -11.86 -18.51 -27.49
C GLU A 742 -12.17 -17.46 -28.58
N LYS A 743 -11.16 -17.06 -29.37
CA LYS A 743 -11.29 -15.98 -30.36
C LYS A 743 -11.65 -16.47 -31.77
N LEU A 744 -11.40 -17.74 -32.10
CA LEU A 744 -11.69 -18.34 -33.40
C LEU A 744 -12.91 -19.28 -33.38
N SER A 745 -13.51 -19.56 -32.21
CA SER A 745 -14.81 -20.22 -32.12
C SER A 745 -15.89 -19.29 -32.65
N PRO A 746 -16.83 -19.78 -33.49
CA PRO A 746 -17.85 -18.98 -34.16
C PRO A 746 -18.85 -18.34 -33.17
#